data_d74b08cbe1eb8ddb0c57ced70986a429
#
_entry.id   d74b08cbe1eb8ddb0c57ced70986a429
#
_cell.length_a   1.000
_cell.length_b   1.000
_cell.length_c   1.000
_cell.angle_alpha   90.00
_cell.angle_beta   90.00
_cell.angle_gamma   90.00
#
_symmetry.space_group_name_H-M   'P 1'
#
loop_
_entity.id
_entity.type
_entity.pdbx_description
1 polymer ?
#
loop_
_entity_poly.entity_id
_entity_poly.type
_entity_poly.pdbx_seq_one_letter_code
_entity_poly.pdbx_strand_id
1 'polypeptide(L)'
;MAKIAENPLVLVDGSSYLYRAFYAFPPLTNSLGEPTGAMYGVLNMLKSLIAQVQPTHIAVVFDAKGKTFRDEIFEQYKSHRPPMPDDLRQQIQPLHNIIKALGIPLLSVEGVEADDVIGTLAVQASQQGKNVLISTGDKDMAQLVDDNIMLINTMNNSLLDRDGVIDKYGIPPELIVDYLALMGDSSDNIPGVSGVGEKTALGLLQGIGSMAEIYANLEKVAGLSVRGSKKLGEKLSSAKADADLSYLLATIKTNVELDITPDQLVLGQNNQDQLIEYFARYEFKRWLNEVISGESSLTKATQQEIKLDKTQTNSASESKGAVKKTIKIDRTSYETIDTQEKLNSWLEKLQQADLIAVDTETDALDPMRANLVGISFALTNGEACYIPLAHKQAVKEITQTDLFTESEQNAEQFELVKNQLNKETCLAQLKPLLENPSIQKIGQNIKYDLTIFANHHIQLNGVCFDTMLQSYVLDSTGRHNMGALSERYLGHQVIEFESIAGKGKKQVTFDKIAIAQATEYAAEDADITMKLHQVLWQELQQSPSLVKVFNDIELPLVKVLSKMERNGVLIDSQALLKQSEKIARRLTALEQQVYQEAGAEFNLASTKQLQEILFTKLALPIIAKTPKGAPSTNEDVLETLAQQGHIVPKLLMEHRGLAKLKSTYTDKLPSMVNKKTGRVHTSYHQAVTATGRLSSSDPNLQNIPIKNEEGRCIRQAFIARKGYKIIAADYSQIELRIMAHLSQDNGLIMAFNEGKDIHRSTAAEIFGIPLNEVTSEQRRSAKAINFGLIYGMSSFGLSNQLGISRANAQKYMDLYFQRYPGVQTFMVDIREKAKEQGYVETLFGRRLYLPEINSSNAIRRKGAERVAINAPMQGTAADIIKLAMIAIHNEIKKNDIQMIMQVHDELVFEVKENKVDEYSALIKSLMENAAHLSVPLIVDIGVGDNWDEAH
;
A
#
# COMPACT_ATOMS: atom_id res chain seq x y z
N MET A 1 -25.33 15.05 0.01
CA MET A 1 -24.83 13.68 -0.30
C MET A 1 -26.03 12.82 -0.64
N ALA A 2 -25.96 12.12 -1.76
CA ALA A 2 -26.98 11.15 -2.14
C ALA A 2 -27.14 10.11 -1.03
N LYS A 3 -28.38 9.76 -0.70
CA LYS A 3 -28.72 8.77 0.31
C LYS A 3 -29.50 7.65 -0.35
N ILE A 4 -29.13 6.39 -0.08
CA ILE A 4 -29.86 5.24 -0.62
C ILE A 4 -31.31 5.30 -0.11
N ALA A 5 -32.27 5.18 -1.01
CA ALA A 5 -33.69 5.12 -0.68
C ALA A 5 -34.03 3.86 0.14
N GLU A 6 -35.09 3.89 0.90
CA GLU A 6 -35.54 2.72 1.67
C GLU A 6 -35.99 1.59 0.72
N ASN A 7 -35.49 0.38 0.96
CA ASN A 7 -35.83 -0.87 0.25
C ASN A 7 -35.90 -0.76 -1.29
N PRO A 8 -34.78 -0.34 -1.96
CA PRO A 8 -34.77 -0.25 -3.41
C PRO A 8 -34.73 -1.64 -4.07
N LEU A 9 -35.19 -1.75 -5.32
CA LEU A 9 -34.80 -2.86 -6.19
C LEU A 9 -33.31 -2.77 -6.48
N VAL A 10 -32.53 -3.78 -6.13
CA VAL A 10 -31.09 -3.82 -6.37
C VAL A 10 -30.79 -4.63 -7.63
N LEU A 11 -30.19 -4.00 -8.64
CA LEU A 11 -29.73 -4.65 -9.86
C LEU A 11 -28.21 -4.63 -9.91
N VAL A 12 -27.59 -5.82 -9.94
CA VAL A 12 -26.14 -5.98 -9.89
C VAL A 12 -25.62 -6.39 -11.27
N ASP A 13 -24.69 -5.63 -11.80
CA ASP A 13 -23.93 -5.98 -12.98
C ASP A 13 -22.89 -7.07 -12.60
N GLY A 14 -23.28 -8.32 -12.83
CA GLY A 14 -22.51 -9.51 -12.49
C GLY A 14 -21.25 -9.64 -13.35
N SER A 15 -21.30 -9.23 -14.61
CA SER A 15 -20.17 -9.24 -15.53
C SER A 15 -19.08 -8.26 -15.08
N SER A 16 -19.45 -7.03 -14.75
CA SER A 16 -18.53 -6.03 -14.19
C SER A 16 -17.91 -6.51 -12.88
N TYR A 17 -18.71 -7.09 -11.97
CA TYR A 17 -18.21 -7.67 -10.73
C TYR A 17 -17.22 -8.80 -10.97
N LEU A 18 -17.51 -9.70 -11.91
CA LEU A 18 -16.69 -10.86 -12.22
C LEU A 18 -15.31 -10.47 -12.75
N TYR A 19 -15.27 -9.62 -13.78
CA TYR A 19 -13.99 -9.15 -14.34
C TYR A 19 -13.20 -8.33 -13.33
N ARG A 20 -13.86 -7.47 -12.58
CA ARG A 20 -13.22 -6.66 -11.54
C ARG A 20 -12.60 -7.52 -10.45
N ALA A 21 -13.33 -8.51 -9.95
CA ALA A 21 -12.83 -9.45 -8.95
C ALA A 21 -11.62 -10.23 -9.46
N PHE A 22 -11.67 -10.68 -10.71
CA PHE A 22 -10.58 -11.44 -11.32
C PHE A 22 -9.26 -10.66 -11.39
N TYR A 23 -9.31 -9.36 -11.71
CA TYR A 23 -8.13 -8.52 -11.82
C TYR A 23 -7.69 -7.87 -10.49
N ALA A 24 -8.57 -7.76 -9.51
CA ALA A 24 -8.27 -7.16 -8.21
C ALA A 24 -7.63 -8.15 -7.23
N PHE A 25 -7.96 -9.44 -7.32
CA PHE A 25 -7.43 -10.47 -6.45
C PHE A 25 -6.25 -11.20 -7.09
N PRO A 26 -5.25 -11.62 -6.28
CA PRO A 26 -4.24 -12.55 -6.78
C PRO A 26 -4.93 -13.85 -7.24
N PRO A 27 -4.32 -14.63 -8.14
CA PRO A 27 -4.89 -15.89 -8.57
C PRO A 27 -4.96 -16.88 -7.39
N LEU A 28 -6.14 -16.96 -6.77
CA LEU A 28 -6.45 -17.88 -5.68
C LEU A 28 -6.97 -19.20 -6.26
N THR A 29 -6.54 -20.32 -5.70
CA THR A 29 -7.00 -21.68 -6.06
C THR A 29 -7.30 -22.47 -4.80
N ASN A 30 -8.24 -23.42 -4.86
CA ASN A 30 -8.44 -24.40 -3.80
C ASN A 30 -7.35 -25.49 -3.83
N SER A 31 -7.39 -26.46 -2.91
CA SER A 31 -6.44 -27.58 -2.81
C SER A 31 -6.42 -28.48 -4.04
N LEU A 32 -7.50 -28.50 -4.84
CA LEU A 32 -7.59 -29.24 -6.10
C LEU A 32 -7.02 -28.48 -7.29
N GLY A 33 -6.53 -27.22 -7.10
CA GLY A 33 -6.01 -26.39 -8.17
C GLY A 33 -7.08 -25.64 -8.97
N GLU A 34 -8.36 -25.69 -8.56
CA GLU A 34 -9.45 -24.95 -9.22
C GLU A 34 -9.35 -23.45 -8.84
N PRO A 35 -9.45 -22.54 -9.82
CA PRO A 35 -9.38 -21.10 -9.55
C PRO A 35 -10.61 -20.63 -8.78
N THR A 36 -10.41 -19.82 -7.73
CA THR A 36 -11.47 -19.36 -6.81
C THR A 36 -11.49 -17.85 -6.57
N GLY A 37 -10.46 -17.11 -7.02
CA GLY A 37 -10.27 -15.69 -6.69
C GLY A 37 -11.42 -14.79 -7.16
N ALA A 38 -11.91 -14.98 -8.38
CA ALA A 38 -13.02 -14.19 -8.91
C ALA A 38 -14.33 -14.49 -8.16
N MET A 39 -14.62 -15.78 -7.90
CA MET A 39 -15.79 -16.18 -7.10
C MET A 39 -15.75 -15.54 -5.72
N TYR A 40 -14.60 -15.63 -5.02
CA TYR A 40 -14.42 -15.04 -3.70
C TYR A 40 -14.66 -13.52 -3.71
N GLY A 41 -14.11 -12.82 -4.71
CA GLY A 41 -14.28 -11.38 -4.85
C GLY A 41 -15.74 -10.95 -5.11
N VAL A 42 -16.42 -11.63 -6.05
CA VAL A 42 -17.83 -11.34 -6.35
C VAL A 42 -18.72 -11.58 -5.13
N LEU A 43 -18.53 -12.70 -4.43
CA LEU A 43 -19.33 -13.03 -3.26
C LEU A 43 -19.10 -12.04 -2.10
N ASN A 44 -17.88 -11.53 -1.92
CA ASN A 44 -17.59 -10.47 -0.94
C ASN A 44 -18.32 -9.16 -1.31
N MET A 45 -18.29 -8.75 -2.56
CA MET A 45 -18.98 -7.54 -3.03
C MET A 45 -20.51 -7.67 -2.85
N LEU A 46 -21.09 -8.82 -3.22
CA LEU A 46 -22.51 -9.10 -3.03
C LEU A 46 -22.90 -9.08 -1.53
N LYS A 47 -22.09 -9.73 -0.69
CA LYS A 47 -22.31 -9.76 0.76
C LYS A 47 -22.28 -8.36 1.37
N SER A 48 -21.31 -7.53 0.97
CA SER A 48 -21.21 -6.15 1.43
C SER A 48 -22.42 -5.32 0.99
N LEU A 49 -22.82 -5.43 -0.27
CA LEU A 49 -23.97 -4.72 -0.82
C LEU A 49 -25.27 -5.10 -0.11
N ILE A 50 -25.54 -6.41 0.07
CA ILE A 50 -26.73 -6.91 0.76
C ILE A 50 -26.76 -6.46 2.21
N ALA A 51 -25.61 -6.49 2.92
CA ALA A 51 -25.52 -6.04 4.30
C ALA A 51 -25.79 -4.53 4.45
N GLN A 52 -25.31 -3.73 3.47
CA GLN A 52 -25.49 -2.27 3.46
C GLN A 52 -26.93 -1.85 3.13
N VAL A 53 -27.55 -2.50 2.13
CA VAL A 53 -28.84 -2.07 1.56
C VAL A 53 -30.01 -2.83 2.16
N GLN A 54 -29.82 -4.08 2.57
CA GLN A 54 -30.85 -5.01 3.08
C GLN A 54 -32.07 -5.10 2.13
N PRO A 55 -31.86 -5.36 0.82
CA PRO A 55 -32.93 -5.32 -0.16
C PRO A 55 -33.90 -6.51 -0.02
N THR A 56 -35.19 -6.28 -0.23
CA THR A 56 -36.16 -7.38 -0.43
C THR A 56 -36.20 -7.89 -1.88
N HIS A 57 -35.81 -7.03 -2.83
CA HIS A 57 -35.74 -7.36 -4.26
C HIS A 57 -34.34 -7.10 -4.79
N ILE A 58 -33.75 -8.12 -5.40
CA ILE A 58 -32.40 -8.07 -5.96
C ILE A 58 -32.29 -9.02 -7.14
N ALA A 59 -31.47 -8.67 -8.13
CA ALA A 59 -31.05 -9.59 -9.18
C ALA A 59 -29.58 -9.35 -9.54
N VAL A 60 -28.88 -10.42 -9.95
CA VAL A 60 -27.55 -10.35 -10.57
C VAL A 60 -27.69 -10.70 -12.03
N VAL A 61 -27.21 -9.83 -12.91
CA VAL A 61 -27.33 -9.97 -14.37
C VAL A 61 -25.96 -10.23 -14.97
N PHE A 62 -25.83 -11.25 -15.79
CA PHE A 62 -24.62 -11.61 -16.53
C PHE A 62 -24.86 -11.59 -18.04
N ASP A 63 -23.80 -11.24 -18.78
CA ASP A 63 -23.80 -11.40 -20.23
C ASP A 63 -23.99 -12.85 -20.63
N ALA A 64 -24.84 -13.08 -21.63
CA ALA A 64 -25.03 -14.39 -22.23
C ALA A 64 -23.87 -14.73 -23.19
N LYS A 65 -23.74 -16.00 -23.55
CA LYS A 65 -22.82 -16.43 -24.60
C LYS A 65 -23.44 -16.14 -25.98
N GLY A 66 -22.64 -15.57 -26.87
CA GLY A 66 -23.07 -15.36 -28.26
C GLY A 66 -22.86 -13.93 -28.72
N LYS A 67 -23.31 -13.63 -29.90
CA LYS A 67 -23.33 -12.29 -30.48
C LYS A 67 -24.52 -11.52 -29.95
N THR A 68 -24.35 -10.23 -29.76
CA THR A 68 -25.42 -9.29 -29.42
C THR A 68 -25.88 -8.52 -30.66
N PHE A 69 -26.98 -7.81 -30.58
CA PHE A 69 -27.44 -6.96 -31.69
C PHE A 69 -26.41 -5.87 -32.05
N ARG A 70 -25.52 -5.49 -31.12
CA ARG A 70 -24.43 -4.53 -31.40
C ARG A 70 -23.37 -5.11 -32.32
N ASP A 71 -23.07 -6.42 -32.18
CA ASP A 71 -22.18 -7.12 -33.10
C ASP A 71 -22.76 -7.24 -34.54
N GLU A 72 -24.09 -7.24 -34.66
CA GLU A 72 -24.79 -7.23 -35.97
C GLU A 72 -24.74 -5.84 -36.61
N ILE A 73 -24.84 -4.77 -35.80
CA ILE A 73 -24.76 -3.38 -36.26
C ILE A 73 -23.33 -3.01 -36.65
N PHE A 74 -22.35 -3.44 -35.87
CA PHE A 74 -20.93 -3.07 -36.05
C PHE A 74 -20.00 -4.24 -35.74
N GLU A 75 -19.54 -4.93 -36.77
CA GLU A 75 -18.71 -6.14 -36.64
C GLU A 75 -17.40 -5.92 -35.81
N GLN A 76 -16.93 -4.67 -35.76
CA GLN A 76 -15.72 -4.32 -34.97
C GLN A 76 -16.04 -3.99 -33.51
N TYR A 77 -17.27 -4.01 -33.07
CA TYR A 77 -17.70 -3.79 -31.70
C TYR A 77 -16.99 -4.79 -30.76
N LYS A 78 -16.28 -4.30 -29.75
CA LYS A 78 -15.49 -5.10 -28.78
C LYS A 78 -14.49 -6.11 -29.39
N SER A 79 -14.24 -6.08 -30.74
CA SER A 79 -13.37 -7.06 -31.44
C SER A 79 -11.93 -7.11 -30.96
N HIS A 80 -11.40 -6.03 -30.37
CA HIS A 80 -10.05 -5.97 -29.83
C HIS A 80 -9.92 -6.50 -28.39
N ARG A 81 -11.03 -6.87 -27.74
CA ARG A 81 -11.00 -7.45 -26.39
C ARG A 81 -10.33 -8.84 -26.47
N PRO A 82 -9.33 -9.12 -25.62
CA PRO A 82 -8.73 -10.45 -25.55
C PRO A 82 -9.78 -11.49 -25.13
N PRO A 83 -9.65 -12.74 -25.59
CA PRO A 83 -10.53 -13.81 -25.15
C PRO A 83 -10.47 -13.96 -23.63
N MET A 84 -11.61 -14.36 -23.05
CA MET A 84 -11.70 -14.57 -21.59
C MET A 84 -10.67 -15.60 -21.12
N PRO A 85 -9.86 -15.30 -20.10
CA PRO A 85 -8.90 -16.25 -19.52
C PRO A 85 -9.57 -17.55 -19.07
N ASP A 86 -8.92 -18.67 -19.27
CA ASP A 86 -9.49 -20.00 -18.91
C ASP A 86 -9.74 -20.12 -17.41
N ASP A 87 -8.86 -19.54 -16.56
CA ASP A 87 -9.04 -19.48 -15.11
C ASP A 87 -10.27 -18.67 -14.67
N LEU A 88 -10.67 -17.67 -15.45
CA LEU A 88 -11.90 -16.93 -15.22
C LEU A 88 -13.12 -17.73 -15.70
N ARG A 89 -13.02 -18.33 -16.89
CA ARG A 89 -14.10 -19.12 -17.49
C ARG A 89 -14.55 -20.27 -16.60
N GLN A 90 -13.60 -20.96 -15.94
CA GLN A 90 -13.88 -22.05 -15.02
C GLN A 90 -14.67 -21.63 -13.78
N GLN A 91 -14.60 -20.37 -13.38
CA GLN A 91 -15.29 -19.84 -12.21
C GLN A 91 -16.73 -19.39 -12.45
N ILE A 92 -17.15 -19.21 -13.71
CA ILE A 92 -18.47 -18.65 -14.03
C ILE A 92 -19.60 -19.57 -13.56
N GLN A 93 -19.61 -20.83 -14.00
CA GLN A 93 -20.70 -21.74 -13.66
C GLN A 93 -20.80 -22.02 -12.16
N PRO A 94 -19.68 -22.28 -11.44
CA PRO A 94 -19.71 -22.39 -10.00
C PRO A 94 -20.24 -21.13 -9.30
N LEU A 95 -19.84 -19.94 -9.74
CA LEU A 95 -20.33 -18.68 -9.20
C LEU A 95 -21.84 -18.54 -9.39
N HIS A 96 -22.34 -18.83 -10.58
CA HIS A 96 -23.78 -18.80 -10.88
C HIS A 96 -24.56 -19.75 -9.95
N ASN A 97 -24.04 -20.95 -9.71
CA ASN A 97 -24.65 -21.92 -8.82
C ASN A 97 -24.70 -21.43 -7.37
N ILE A 98 -23.61 -20.80 -6.90
CA ILE A 98 -23.54 -20.25 -5.54
C ILE A 98 -24.52 -19.06 -5.41
N ILE A 99 -24.60 -18.16 -6.39
CA ILE A 99 -25.54 -17.03 -6.37
C ILE A 99 -26.99 -17.53 -6.29
N LYS A 100 -27.34 -18.55 -7.07
CA LYS A 100 -28.68 -19.18 -7.01
C LYS A 100 -28.92 -19.87 -5.66
N ALA A 101 -27.91 -20.56 -5.12
CA ALA A 101 -28.02 -21.18 -3.80
C ALA A 101 -28.16 -20.15 -2.65
N LEU A 102 -27.70 -18.91 -2.84
CA LEU A 102 -27.94 -17.77 -1.95
C LEU A 102 -29.38 -17.21 -2.06
N GLY A 103 -30.23 -17.78 -2.91
CA GLY A 103 -31.59 -17.30 -3.14
C GLY A 103 -31.68 -16.02 -3.98
N ILE A 104 -30.59 -15.61 -4.65
CA ILE A 104 -30.56 -14.41 -5.47
C ILE A 104 -30.96 -14.76 -6.91
N PRO A 105 -31.99 -14.11 -7.47
CA PRO A 105 -32.32 -14.23 -8.91
C PRO A 105 -31.11 -13.90 -9.79
N LEU A 106 -30.80 -14.79 -10.72
CA LEU A 106 -29.71 -14.63 -11.68
C LEU A 106 -30.26 -14.65 -13.08
N LEU A 107 -29.98 -13.59 -13.84
CA LEU A 107 -30.46 -13.39 -15.21
C LEU A 107 -29.31 -13.42 -16.21
N SER A 108 -29.56 -13.99 -17.37
CA SER A 108 -28.68 -13.95 -18.54
C SER A 108 -29.52 -14.18 -19.78
N VAL A 109 -29.58 -13.19 -20.66
CA VAL A 109 -30.51 -13.18 -21.84
C VAL A 109 -29.70 -13.15 -23.12
N GLU A 110 -29.96 -14.08 -24.01
CA GLU A 110 -29.23 -14.19 -25.28
C GLU A 110 -29.58 -13.02 -26.25
N GLY A 111 -28.60 -12.61 -27.05
CA GLY A 111 -28.73 -11.56 -28.06
C GLY A 111 -28.67 -10.11 -27.56
N VAL A 112 -28.57 -9.89 -26.24
CA VAL A 112 -28.43 -8.58 -25.59
C VAL A 112 -27.31 -8.62 -24.52
N GLU A 113 -26.83 -7.45 -24.09
CA GLU A 113 -25.85 -7.34 -23.01
C GLU A 113 -26.55 -7.24 -21.64
N ALA A 114 -25.81 -7.52 -20.58
CA ALA A 114 -26.31 -7.37 -19.20
C ALA A 114 -26.86 -5.97 -18.95
N ASP A 115 -26.22 -4.94 -19.52
CA ASP A 115 -26.61 -3.55 -19.40
C ASP A 115 -28.01 -3.27 -19.93
N ASP A 116 -28.41 -3.92 -21.05
CA ASP A 116 -29.73 -3.79 -21.68
C ASP A 116 -30.81 -4.43 -20.78
N VAL A 117 -30.51 -5.57 -20.16
CA VAL A 117 -31.40 -6.25 -19.22
C VAL A 117 -31.58 -5.41 -17.94
N ILE A 118 -30.47 -4.89 -17.37
CA ILE A 118 -30.49 -4.00 -16.20
C ILE A 118 -31.30 -2.74 -16.54
N GLY A 119 -30.99 -2.09 -17.68
CA GLY A 119 -31.67 -0.88 -18.12
C GLY A 119 -33.18 -1.08 -18.28
N THR A 120 -33.58 -2.22 -18.86
CA THR A 120 -35.02 -2.55 -19.05
C THR A 120 -35.70 -2.72 -17.68
N LEU A 121 -35.14 -3.50 -16.76
CA LEU A 121 -35.74 -3.72 -15.43
C LEU A 121 -35.75 -2.43 -14.58
N ALA A 122 -34.68 -1.62 -14.67
CA ALA A 122 -34.58 -0.35 -13.95
C ALA A 122 -35.66 0.64 -14.40
N VAL A 123 -35.83 0.82 -15.72
CA VAL A 123 -36.83 1.73 -16.28
C VAL A 123 -38.27 1.23 -15.99
N GLN A 124 -38.51 -0.08 -16.10
CA GLN A 124 -39.82 -0.66 -15.74
C GLN A 124 -40.17 -0.42 -14.26
N ALA A 125 -39.18 -0.57 -13.35
CA ALA A 125 -39.39 -0.32 -11.93
C ALA A 125 -39.59 1.17 -11.63
N SER A 126 -38.78 2.05 -12.25
CA SER A 126 -38.92 3.52 -12.10
C SER A 126 -40.30 4.00 -12.58
N GLN A 127 -40.78 3.50 -13.70
CA GLN A 127 -42.14 3.81 -14.21
C GLN A 127 -43.26 3.34 -13.26
N GLN A 128 -43.00 2.36 -12.41
CA GLN A 128 -43.89 1.92 -11.34
C GLN A 128 -43.74 2.74 -10.05
N GLY A 129 -42.89 3.77 -10.04
CA GLY A 129 -42.59 4.60 -8.87
C GLY A 129 -41.74 3.91 -7.82
N LYS A 130 -41.00 2.83 -8.21
CA LYS A 130 -40.09 2.13 -7.31
C LYS A 130 -38.68 2.71 -7.37
N ASN A 131 -38.03 2.81 -6.24
CA ASN A 131 -36.61 3.15 -6.17
C ASN A 131 -35.76 1.99 -6.69
N VAL A 132 -34.74 2.29 -7.48
CA VAL A 132 -33.81 1.32 -8.08
C VAL A 132 -32.38 1.72 -7.72
N LEU A 133 -31.59 0.75 -7.31
CA LEU A 133 -30.15 0.91 -7.07
C LEU A 133 -29.39 -0.03 -8.01
N ILE A 134 -28.72 0.52 -9.03
CA ILE A 134 -27.88 -0.25 -9.94
C ILE A 134 -26.47 -0.30 -9.37
N SER A 135 -25.94 -1.48 -9.11
CA SER A 135 -24.59 -1.68 -8.64
C SER A 135 -23.66 -2.11 -9.77
N THR A 136 -22.88 -1.15 -10.25
CA THR A 136 -21.97 -1.33 -11.39
C THR A 136 -20.73 -0.45 -11.27
N GLY A 137 -19.68 -0.79 -12.01
CA GLY A 137 -18.53 0.07 -12.25
C GLY A 137 -18.53 0.74 -13.61
N ASP A 138 -19.55 0.44 -14.44
CA ASP A 138 -19.64 0.96 -15.78
C ASP A 138 -20.16 2.40 -15.79
N LYS A 139 -19.45 3.26 -16.54
CA LYS A 139 -19.81 4.68 -16.69
C LYS A 139 -21.03 4.89 -17.57
N ASP A 140 -21.29 3.95 -18.49
CA ASP A 140 -22.34 4.06 -19.49
C ASP A 140 -23.73 3.92 -18.86
N MET A 141 -23.84 3.23 -17.73
CA MET A 141 -25.05 3.14 -16.91
C MET A 141 -25.52 4.49 -16.34
N ALA A 142 -24.68 5.55 -16.35
CA ALA A 142 -25.07 6.88 -15.90
C ALA A 142 -26.22 7.49 -16.74
N GLN A 143 -26.42 7.01 -17.96
CA GLN A 143 -27.55 7.40 -18.82
C GLN A 143 -28.93 6.97 -18.28
N LEU A 144 -28.97 5.98 -17.37
CA LEU A 144 -30.18 5.44 -16.78
C LEU A 144 -30.65 6.18 -15.53
N VAL A 145 -29.80 7.06 -14.97
CA VAL A 145 -30.11 7.77 -13.73
C VAL A 145 -31.25 8.75 -13.91
N ASP A 146 -32.29 8.60 -13.09
CA ASP A 146 -33.45 9.49 -13.02
C ASP A 146 -33.81 9.78 -11.54
N ASP A 147 -35.02 10.28 -11.27
CA ASP A 147 -35.49 10.60 -9.91
C ASP A 147 -35.63 9.35 -9.02
N ASN A 148 -35.75 8.15 -9.58
CA ASN A 148 -35.92 6.88 -8.87
C ASN A 148 -34.73 5.94 -9.05
N ILE A 149 -33.86 6.15 -10.06
CA ILE A 149 -32.74 5.28 -10.39
C ILE A 149 -31.42 5.93 -9.93
N MET A 150 -30.67 5.23 -9.10
CA MET A 150 -29.36 5.64 -8.62
C MET A 150 -28.31 4.56 -8.94
N LEU A 151 -27.04 4.97 -9.09
CA LEU A 151 -25.92 4.04 -9.21
C LEU A 151 -25.11 3.98 -7.92
N ILE A 152 -24.59 2.79 -7.62
CA ILE A 152 -23.58 2.59 -6.57
C ILE A 152 -22.35 1.88 -7.12
N ASN A 153 -21.17 2.41 -6.80
CA ASN A 153 -19.91 1.70 -7.02
C ASN A 153 -19.40 1.18 -5.68
N THR A 154 -19.51 -0.13 -5.46
CA THR A 154 -19.16 -0.79 -4.20
C THR A 154 -17.66 -0.79 -3.86
N MET A 155 -16.77 -0.38 -4.78
CA MET A 155 -15.32 -0.28 -4.51
C MET A 155 -14.96 0.95 -3.69
N ASN A 156 -15.65 2.05 -3.93
CA ASN A 156 -15.38 3.34 -3.29
C ASN A 156 -16.62 3.92 -2.60
N ASN A 157 -17.69 3.11 -2.49
CA ASN A 157 -18.99 3.50 -1.93
C ASN A 157 -19.57 4.80 -2.50
N SER A 158 -19.20 5.16 -3.74
CA SER A 158 -19.75 6.34 -4.39
C SER A 158 -21.17 6.10 -4.88
N LEU A 159 -22.10 6.97 -4.48
CA LEU A 159 -23.46 7.03 -4.95
C LEU A 159 -23.58 8.12 -6.02
N LEU A 160 -24.28 7.82 -7.11
CA LEU A 160 -24.58 8.77 -8.17
C LEU A 160 -26.10 8.82 -8.35
N ASP A 161 -26.70 9.89 -7.86
CA ASP A 161 -28.02 10.39 -8.26
C ASP A 161 -27.85 11.39 -9.41
N ARG A 162 -28.90 12.05 -9.82
CA ARG A 162 -28.88 13.05 -10.90
C ARG A 162 -27.82 14.15 -10.66
N ASP A 163 -27.79 14.71 -9.47
CA ASP A 163 -26.81 15.73 -9.11
C ASP A 163 -25.39 15.16 -9.10
N GLY A 164 -25.21 13.94 -8.61
CA GLY A 164 -23.92 13.22 -8.63
C GLY A 164 -23.40 12.94 -10.03
N VAL A 165 -24.30 12.69 -11.01
CA VAL A 165 -23.92 12.57 -12.44
C VAL A 165 -23.46 13.91 -12.98
N ILE A 166 -24.19 14.99 -12.69
CA ILE A 166 -23.82 16.36 -13.12
C ILE A 166 -22.48 16.76 -12.50
N ASP A 167 -22.28 16.53 -11.19
CA ASP A 167 -21.02 16.87 -10.50
C ASP A 167 -19.82 16.08 -11.09
N LYS A 168 -20.05 14.83 -11.47
CA LYS A 168 -18.97 13.94 -11.95
C LYS A 168 -18.65 14.15 -13.44
N TYR A 169 -19.67 14.27 -14.27
CA TYR A 169 -19.50 14.33 -15.73
C TYR A 169 -19.67 15.74 -16.30
N GLY A 170 -20.18 16.69 -15.53
CA GLY A 170 -20.43 18.06 -15.98
C GLY A 170 -21.65 18.23 -16.86
N ILE A 171 -22.47 17.19 -17.05
CA ILE A 171 -23.70 17.14 -17.87
C ILE A 171 -24.74 16.28 -17.17
N PRO A 172 -26.05 16.50 -17.43
CA PRO A 172 -27.09 15.66 -16.86
C PRO A 172 -27.16 14.27 -17.52
N PRO A 173 -27.84 13.28 -16.88
CA PRO A 173 -27.93 11.91 -17.37
C PRO A 173 -28.42 11.80 -18.82
N GLU A 174 -29.35 12.63 -19.24
CA GLU A 174 -29.93 12.64 -20.57
C GLU A 174 -28.93 12.92 -21.70
N LEU A 175 -27.79 13.57 -21.37
CA LEU A 175 -26.73 13.88 -22.34
C LEU A 175 -25.55 12.90 -22.28
N ILE A 176 -25.61 11.86 -21.47
CA ILE A 176 -24.51 10.87 -21.36
C ILE A 176 -24.33 10.08 -22.67
N VAL A 177 -25.41 9.71 -23.32
CA VAL A 177 -25.33 9.01 -24.63
C VAL A 177 -24.68 9.91 -25.67
N ASP A 178 -25.11 11.19 -25.74
CA ASP A 178 -24.52 12.18 -26.64
C ASP A 178 -23.03 12.41 -26.38
N TYR A 179 -22.66 12.43 -25.11
CA TYR A 179 -21.27 12.55 -24.70
C TYR A 179 -20.42 11.36 -25.18
N LEU A 180 -20.90 10.13 -24.99
CA LEU A 180 -20.24 8.91 -25.43
C LEU A 180 -20.19 8.83 -26.97
N ALA A 181 -21.26 9.22 -27.62
CA ALA A 181 -21.34 9.24 -29.09
C ALA A 181 -20.34 10.22 -29.72
N LEU A 182 -20.15 11.39 -29.11
CA LEU A 182 -19.18 12.39 -29.60
C LEU A 182 -17.74 11.99 -29.32
N MET A 183 -17.46 11.47 -28.10
CA MET A 183 -16.12 11.14 -27.65
C MET A 183 -15.64 9.79 -28.18
N GLY A 184 -16.54 8.85 -28.39
CA GLY A 184 -16.26 7.43 -28.62
C GLY A 184 -15.85 6.71 -27.35
N ASP A 185 -15.76 5.38 -27.41
CA ASP A 185 -15.24 4.54 -26.36
C ASP A 185 -14.23 3.53 -26.88
N SER A 186 -12.98 3.72 -26.51
CA SER A 186 -11.89 2.81 -26.89
C SER A 186 -12.01 1.43 -26.20
N SER A 187 -12.75 1.32 -25.09
CA SER A 187 -12.96 0.05 -24.38
C SER A 187 -13.90 -0.88 -25.16
N ASP A 188 -14.85 -0.32 -25.90
CA ASP A 188 -15.86 -1.03 -26.66
C ASP A 188 -15.67 -0.89 -28.18
N ASN A 189 -14.60 -0.20 -28.58
CA ASN A 189 -14.30 0.13 -29.96
C ASN A 189 -15.40 0.96 -30.65
N ILE A 190 -16.04 1.85 -29.88
CA ILE A 190 -17.01 2.82 -30.41
C ILE A 190 -16.23 4.00 -31.01
N PRO A 191 -16.41 4.31 -32.32
CA PRO A 191 -15.51 5.20 -33.05
C PRO A 191 -15.54 6.65 -32.57
N GLY A 192 -16.67 7.20 -32.20
CA GLY A 192 -16.85 8.60 -31.88
C GLY A 192 -16.56 9.52 -33.06
N VAL A 193 -16.46 10.82 -32.78
CA VAL A 193 -16.04 11.83 -33.77
C VAL A 193 -14.53 12.03 -33.71
N SER A 194 -13.82 11.76 -34.79
CA SER A 194 -12.35 11.86 -34.84
C SER A 194 -11.84 13.25 -34.41
N GLY A 195 -11.01 13.26 -33.34
CA GLY A 195 -10.45 14.48 -32.77
C GLY A 195 -11.35 15.24 -31.80
N VAL A 196 -12.50 14.67 -31.43
CA VAL A 196 -13.33 15.13 -30.33
C VAL A 196 -12.99 14.27 -29.09
N GLY A 197 -12.35 14.85 -28.10
CA GLY A 197 -12.10 14.21 -26.82
C GLY A 197 -13.00 14.79 -25.73
N GLU A 198 -12.86 14.29 -24.51
CA GLU A 198 -13.66 14.61 -23.33
C GLU A 198 -14.00 16.09 -23.19
N LYS A 199 -12.97 16.97 -23.14
CA LYS A 199 -13.15 18.42 -22.95
C LYS A 199 -13.92 19.08 -24.13
N THR A 200 -13.74 18.56 -25.34
CA THR A 200 -14.41 19.10 -26.52
C THR A 200 -15.87 18.66 -26.56
N ALA A 201 -16.15 17.39 -26.26
CA ALA A 201 -17.51 16.88 -26.16
C ALA A 201 -18.31 17.61 -25.09
N LEU A 202 -17.72 17.77 -23.87
CA LEU A 202 -18.36 18.55 -22.80
C LEU A 202 -18.63 20.00 -23.20
N GLY A 203 -17.66 20.68 -23.82
CA GLY A 203 -17.86 22.05 -24.26
C GLY A 203 -18.92 22.21 -25.36
N LEU A 204 -19.13 21.21 -26.20
CA LEU A 204 -20.22 21.16 -27.18
C LEU A 204 -21.58 21.00 -26.50
N LEU A 205 -21.69 20.01 -25.58
CA LEU A 205 -22.94 19.68 -24.90
C LEU A 205 -23.39 20.82 -23.95
N GLN A 206 -22.45 21.38 -23.19
CA GLN A 206 -22.73 22.49 -22.28
C GLN A 206 -23.03 23.80 -23.03
N GLY A 207 -22.42 24.02 -24.18
CA GLY A 207 -22.56 25.25 -24.94
C GLY A 207 -23.73 25.29 -25.92
N ILE A 208 -24.17 24.14 -26.44
CA ILE A 208 -25.23 24.06 -27.46
C ILE A 208 -26.38 23.15 -26.97
N GLY A 209 -26.11 22.00 -26.36
CA GLY A 209 -27.10 21.02 -25.97
C GLY A 209 -26.80 19.62 -26.53
N SER A 210 -27.83 18.83 -26.78
CA SER A 210 -27.78 17.44 -27.31
C SER A 210 -27.04 17.35 -28.65
N MET A 211 -26.62 16.17 -29.02
CA MET A 211 -26.02 15.89 -30.34
C MET A 211 -26.93 16.34 -31.49
N ALA A 212 -28.23 16.12 -31.39
CA ALA A 212 -29.20 16.60 -32.38
C ALA A 212 -29.18 18.14 -32.49
N GLU A 213 -29.13 18.87 -31.38
CA GLU A 213 -29.05 20.33 -31.38
C GLU A 213 -27.71 20.84 -31.91
N ILE A 214 -26.61 20.12 -31.60
CA ILE A 214 -25.29 20.45 -32.16
C ILE A 214 -25.29 20.35 -33.67
N TYR A 215 -25.79 19.25 -34.22
CA TYR A 215 -25.89 19.05 -35.69
C TYR A 215 -26.88 20.00 -36.39
N ALA A 216 -27.89 20.48 -35.68
CA ALA A 216 -28.83 21.48 -36.16
C ALA A 216 -28.22 22.91 -36.12
N ASN A 217 -27.14 23.16 -35.35
CA ASN A 217 -26.57 24.46 -35.13
C ASN A 217 -25.03 24.48 -35.27
N LEU A 218 -24.51 23.83 -36.33
CA LEU A 218 -23.05 23.69 -36.54
C LEU A 218 -22.33 25.03 -36.63
N GLU A 219 -23.03 26.09 -37.06
CA GLU A 219 -22.47 27.46 -37.13
C GLU A 219 -22.15 28.03 -35.75
N LYS A 220 -22.86 27.62 -34.67
CA LYS A 220 -22.58 28.06 -33.29
C LYS A 220 -21.33 27.47 -32.72
N VAL A 221 -20.86 26.32 -33.25
CA VAL A 221 -19.68 25.61 -32.77
C VAL A 221 -18.44 26.48 -32.85
N ALA A 222 -18.31 27.31 -33.89
CA ALA A 222 -17.16 28.22 -34.07
C ALA A 222 -17.01 29.27 -32.96
N GLY A 223 -18.12 29.60 -32.25
CA GLY A 223 -18.15 30.56 -31.15
C GLY A 223 -17.83 29.99 -29.78
N LEU A 224 -17.69 28.67 -29.66
CA LEU A 224 -17.43 28.01 -28.37
C LEU A 224 -15.96 28.12 -27.95
N SER A 225 -15.72 28.16 -26.64
CA SER A 225 -14.37 28.18 -26.04
C SER A 225 -13.74 26.78 -26.00
N VAL A 226 -13.80 26.03 -27.10
CA VAL A 226 -13.20 24.70 -27.24
C VAL A 226 -12.04 24.72 -28.24
N ARG A 227 -11.08 23.81 -28.02
CA ARG A 227 -9.88 23.73 -28.87
C ARG A 227 -10.26 23.41 -30.32
N GLY A 228 -9.89 24.29 -31.24
CA GLY A 228 -10.11 24.09 -32.66
C GLY A 228 -11.55 24.37 -33.14
N SER A 229 -12.35 25.12 -32.39
CA SER A 229 -13.77 25.43 -32.65
C SER A 229 -14.04 25.88 -34.08
N LYS A 230 -13.16 26.69 -34.70
CA LYS A 230 -13.30 27.23 -36.06
C LYS A 230 -13.40 26.15 -37.16
N LYS A 231 -12.76 24.99 -36.97
CA LYS A 231 -12.80 23.85 -37.92
C LYS A 231 -13.63 22.66 -37.43
N LEU A 232 -14.12 22.75 -36.21
CA LEU A 232 -14.81 21.65 -35.54
C LEU A 232 -16.19 21.39 -36.18
N GLY A 233 -16.90 22.40 -36.60
CA GLY A 233 -18.19 22.28 -37.31
C GLY A 233 -18.09 21.46 -38.61
N GLU A 234 -17.03 21.69 -39.40
CA GLU A 234 -16.78 20.94 -40.64
C GLU A 234 -16.46 19.45 -40.33
N LYS A 235 -15.66 19.21 -39.27
CA LYS A 235 -15.34 17.87 -38.80
C LYS A 235 -16.57 17.11 -38.31
N LEU A 236 -17.39 17.74 -37.49
CA LEU A 236 -18.66 17.15 -37.03
C LEU A 236 -19.55 16.79 -38.27
N SER A 237 -19.71 17.69 -39.21
CA SER A 237 -20.49 17.45 -40.41
C SER A 237 -19.97 16.25 -41.23
N SER A 238 -18.64 16.11 -41.39
CA SER A 238 -18.02 14.99 -42.15
C SER A 238 -18.10 13.66 -41.42
N ALA A 239 -18.15 13.65 -40.07
CA ALA A 239 -18.16 12.45 -39.22
C ALA A 239 -19.55 12.13 -38.66
N LYS A 240 -20.60 12.67 -39.28
CA LYS A 240 -21.98 12.49 -38.78
C LYS A 240 -22.38 11.02 -38.74
N ALA A 241 -22.00 10.22 -39.73
CA ALA A 241 -22.31 8.80 -39.78
C ALA A 241 -21.65 8.02 -38.63
N ASP A 242 -20.40 8.36 -38.27
CA ASP A 242 -19.68 7.74 -37.15
C ASP A 242 -20.30 8.15 -35.80
N ALA A 243 -20.76 9.39 -35.69
CA ALA A 243 -21.45 9.86 -34.48
C ALA A 243 -22.82 9.18 -34.31
N ASP A 244 -23.61 9.06 -35.41
CA ASP A 244 -24.91 8.37 -35.39
C ASP A 244 -24.73 6.88 -35.05
N LEU A 245 -23.71 6.21 -35.59
CA LEU A 245 -23.35 4.84 -35.25
C LEU A 245 -22.95 4.74 -33.79
N SER A 246 -22.10 5.65 -33.32
CA SER A 246 -21.62 5.65 -31.93
C SER A 246 -22.78 5.91 -30.95
N TYR A 247 -23.73 6.75 -31.29
CA TYR A 247 -24.96 6.97 -30.52
C TYR A 247 -25.77 5.69 -30.38
N LEU A 248 -25.96 4.96 -31.47
CA LEU A 248 -26.69 3.70 -31.48
C LEU A 248 -26.01 2.62 -30.64
N LEU A 249 -24.67 2.52 -30.72
CA LEU A 249 -23.87 1.55 -29.96
C LEU A 249 -23.79 1.87 -28.46
N ALA A 250 -23.72 3.16 -28.08
CA ALA A 250 -23.63 3.61 -26.70
C ALA A 250 -25.00 3.60 -25.97
N THR A 251 -26.11 3.56 -26.72
CA THR A 251 -27.45 3.57 -26.13
C THR A 251 -27.78 2.21 -25.50
N ILE A 252 -28.13 2.21 -24.22
CA ILE A 252 -28.64 1.03 -23.51
C ILE A 252 -30.09 0.81 -23.92
N LYS A 253 -30.40 -0.42 -24.36
CA LYS A 253 -31.75 -0.82 -24.74
C LYS A 253 -32.61 -1.05 -23.49
N THR A 254 -33.73 -0.33 -23.37
CA THR A 254 -34.62 -0.39 -22.20
C THR A 254 -35.97 -1.06 -22.43
N ASN A 255 -36.10 -1.78 -23.55
CA ASN A 255 -37.31 -2.46 -23.97
C ASN A 255 -37.05 -3.91 -24.42
N VAL A 256 -36.13 -4.59 -23.74
CA VAL A 256 -35.85 -6.02 -23.97
C VAL A 256 -37.05 -6.84 -23.50
N GLU A 257 -37.48 -7.82 -24.33
CA GLU A 257 -38.49 -8.77 -23.89
C GLU A 257 -37.92 -9.70 -22.81
N LEU A 258 -38.53 -9.65 -21.62
CA LEU A 258 -38.08 -10.43 -20.46
C LEU A 258 -39.26 -11.27 -19.95
N ASP A 259 -39.01 -12.53 -19.64
CA ASP A 259 -39.98 -13.44 -19.01
C ASP A 259 -40.20 -13.14 -17.50
N ILE A 260 -39.56 -12.13 -16.96
CA ILE A 260 -39.56 -11.76 -15.53
C ILE A 260 -39.81 -10.26 -15.37
N THR A 261 -40.58 -9.91 -14.36
CA THR A 261 -40.85 -8.52 -13.99
C THR A 261 -40.08 -8.10 -12.73
N PRO A 262 -39.90 -6.78 -12.45
CA PRO A 262 -39.28 -6.28 -11.24
C PRO A 262 -39.83 -6.84 -9.94
N ASP A 263 -41.15 -7.10 -9.87
CA ASP A 263 -41.82 -7.64 -8.68
C ASP A 263 -41.48 -9.12 -8.39
N GLN A 264 -40.98 -9.83 -9.34
CA GLN A 264 -40.62 -11.24 -9.23
C GLN A 264 -39.17 -11.43 -8.78
N LEU A 265 -38.37 -10.35 -8.71
CA LEU A 265 -36.94 -10.39 -8.31
C LEU A 265 -36.74 -10.42 -6.80
N VAL A 266 -37.54 -11.20 -6.11
CA VAL A 266 -37.52 -11.33 -4.66
C VAL A 266 -36.28 -12.10 -4.19
N LEU A 267 -35.58 -11.59 -3.18
CA LEU A 267 -34.54 -12.32 -2.50
C LEU A 267 -35.15 -13.55 -1.79
N GLY A 268 -34.88 -14.73 -2.31
CA GLY A 268 -35.38 -15.99 -1.80
C GLY A 268 -34.62 -16.50 -0.57
N GLN A 269 -35.08 -17.65 -0.06
CA GLN A 269 -34.33 -18.36 0.97
C GLN A 269 -33.10 -19.05 0.40
N ASN A 270 -32.02 -19.05 1.16
CA ASN A 270 -30.80 -19.74 0.78
C ASN A 270 -30.95 -21.27 0.90
N ASN A 271 -30.30 -21.99 -0.01
CA ASN A 271 -30.17 -23.44 0.05
C ASN A 271 -28.90 -23.78 0.83
N GLN A 272 -29.06 -24.04 2.14
CA GLN A 272 -27.94 -24.30 3.05
C GLN A 272 -27.10 -25.51 2.63
N ASP A 273 -27.72 -26.60 2.20
CA ASP A 273 -27.01 -27.82 1.82
C ASP A 273 -26.09 -27.59 0.61
N GLN A 274 -26.60 -26.89 -0.42
CA GLN A 274 -25.79 -26.53 -1.58
C GLN A 274 -24.68 -25.54 -1.23
N LEU A 275 -24.93 -24.56 -0.37
CA LEU A 275 -23.92 -23.62 0.07
C LEU A 275 -22.82 -24.30 0.86
N ILE A 276 -23.14 -25.26 1.74
CA ILE A 276 -22.17 -26.07 2.45
C ILE A 276 -21.30 -26.85 1.46
N GLU A 277 -21.92 -27.50 0.46
CA GLU A 277 -21.21 -28.24 -0.57
C GLU A 277 -20.23 -27.36 -1.36
N TYR A 278 -20.71 -26.20 -1.89
CA TYR A 278 -19.87 -25.30 -2.66
C TYR A 278 -18.77 -24.65 -1.82
N PHE A 279 -19.09 -24.18 -0.61
CA PHE A 279 -18.09 -23.53 0.25
C PHE A 279 -17.04 -24.53 0.78
N ALA A 280 -17.41 -25.78 1.01
CA ALA A 280 -16.48 -26.85 1.31
C ALA A 280 -15.57 -27.15 0.10
N ARG A 281 -16.16 -27.34 -1.12
CA ARG A 281 -15.41 -27.64 -2.35
C ARG A 281 -14.41 -26.56 -2.70
N TYR A 282 -14.83 -25.26 -2.64
CA TYR A 282 -13.97 -24.12 -3.01
C TYR A 282 -13.17 -23.55 -1.83
N GLU A 283 -13.23 -24.23 -0.67
CA GLU A 283 -12.48 -23.91 0.57
C GLU A 283 -12.74 -22.49 1.10
N PHE A 284 -13.96 -22.02 0.97
CA PHE A 284 -14.41 -20.77 1.57
C PHE A 284 -14.73 -20.97 3.06
N LYS A 285 -13.71 -21.32 3.85
CA LYS A 285 -13.82 -21.79 5.24
C LYS A 285 -14.64 -20.85 6.12
N ARG A 286 -14.49 -19.54 5.96
CA ARG A 286 -15.22 -18.55 6.74
C ARG A 286 -16.73 -18.65 6.47
N TRP A 287 -17.13 -18.63 5.19
CA TRP A 287 -18.55 -18.71 4.81
C TRP A 287 -19.13 -20.07 5.10
N LEU A 288 -18.36 -21.14 4.97
CA LEU A 288 -18.77 -22.50 5.37
C LEU A 288 -19.14 -22.52 6.86
N ASN A 289 -18.30 -21.98 7.72
CA ASN A 289 -18.57 -21.89 9.15
C ASN A 289 -19.78 -20.99 9.46
N GLU A 290 -19.95 -19.87 8.78
CA GLU A 290 -21.12 -18.98 8.93
C GLU A 290 -22.44 -19.68 8.55
N VAL A 291 -22.44 -20.54 7.53
CA VAL A 291 -23.64 -21.31 7.11
C VAL A 291 -23.91 -22.45 8.09
N ILE A 292 -22.89 -23.19 8.52
CA ILE A 292 -23.05 -24.32 9.49
C ILE A 292 -23.52 -23.81 10.85
N SER A 293 -23.01 -22.67 11.34
CA SER A 293 -23.40 -22.08 12.64
C SER A 293 -24.78 -21.39 12.64
N GLY A 294 -25.39 -21.22 11.46
CA GLY A 294 -26.64 -20.47 11.31
C GLY A 294 -26.49 -18.95 11.54
N GLU A 295 -25.25 -18.46 11.66
CA GLU A 295 -24.92 -17.04 11.87
C GLU A 295 -24.68 -16.27 10.56
N SER A 296 -25.10 -16.83 9.43
CA SER A 296 -24.87 -16.21 8.11
C SER A 296 -25.43 -14.79 8.05
N SER A 297 -24.55 -13.82 7.89
CA SER A 297 -24.93 -12.41 7.68
C SER A 297 -25.69 -12.18 6.36
N LEU A 298 -25.72 -13.15 5.46
CA LEU A 298 -26.51 -13.18 4.23
C LEU A 298 -28.00 -13.53 4.49
N THR A 299 -28.35 -14.05 5.69
CA THR A 299 -29.68 -14.58 6.02
C THR A 299 -30.42 -13.79 7.10
N LYS A 300 -29.82 -12.80 7.73
CA LYS A 300 -30.46 -12.03 8.80
C LYS A 300 -31.47 -10.98 8.34
N ALA A 301 -31.63 -10.74 7.07
CA ALA A 301 -32.58 -9.77 6.54
C ALA A 301 -34.05 -10.29 6.52
N THR A 302 -34.28 -11.61 6.76
CA THR A 302 -35.62 -12.22 6.60
C THR A 302 -36.24 -12.75 7.92
N GLN A 303 -35.66 -12.47 9.09
CA GLN A 303 -36.20 -12.96 10.37
C GLN A 303 -36.49 -11.83 11.37
N GLN A 304 -37.40 -10.95 11.01
CA GLN A 304 -38.08 -10.11 11.98
C GLN A 304 -39.60 -10.34 11.94
N GLU A 305 -40.00 -11.60 12.13
CA GLU A 305 -41.33 -11.96 12.65
C GLU A 305 -41.33 -13.46 12.95
N ILE A 306 -41.22 -13.81 14.19
CA ILE A 306 -41.87 -14.84 14.97
C ILE A 306 -41.09 -15.03 16.26
N LYS A 307 -41.61 -14.45 17.33
CA LYS A 307 -41.32 -14.84 18.72
C LYS A 307 -42.08 -16.14 19.02
N LEU A 308 -41.43 -17.11 19.64
CA LEU A 308 -41.85 -17.73 20.93
C LEU A 308 -41.03 -18.99 21.24
N ASP A 309 -40.38 -18.92 22.33
CA ASP A 309 -40.34 -19.77 23.52
C ASP A 309 -39.48 -21.04 23.63
N LYS A 310 -38.53 -20.92 24.56
CA LYS A 310 -38.04 -21.88 25.59
C LYS A 310 -37.50 -23.29 25.15
N THR A 311 -36.48 -23.79 25.62
CA THR A 311 -35.75 -24.00 26.90
C THR A 311 -34.65 -25.08 26.71
N GLN A 312 -33.50 -24.80 27.26
CA GLN A 312 -32.49 -25.69 27.91
C GLN A 312 -32.19 -27.09 27.31
N THR A 313 -30.95 -27.40 27.01
CA THR A 313 -30.06 -28.18 27.90
C THR A 313 -28.60 -28.25 27.34
N ASN A 314 -27.71 -28.24 28.31
CA ASN A 314 -26.24 -28.32 28.22
C ASN A 314 -25.71 -29.63 27.62
N SER A 315 -24.62 -29.56 26.90
CA SER A 315 -23.39 -30.29 27.32
C SER A 315 -22.21 -29.94 26.43
N ALA A 316 -21.09 -29.84 27.09
CA ALA A 316 -19.83 -29.26 26.60
C ALA A 316 -19.01 -30.24 25.76
N SER A 317 -18.29 -29.70 24.80
CA SER A 317 -16.86 -30.03 24.57
C SER A 317 -16.15 -28.88 23.85
N GLU A 318 -15.10 -28.40 24.49
CA GLU A 318 -14.28 -27.25 24.09
C GLU A 318 -13.39 -27.57 22.87
N SER A 319 -13.42 -26.69 21.89
CA SER A 319 -12.23 -26.39 21.08
C SER A 319 -12.20 -24.90 20.79
N LYS A 320 -11.10 -24.28 21.21
CA LYS A 320 -10.90 -22.82 21.30
C LYS A 320 -10.91 -22.14 19.92
N GLY A 321 -11.97 -21.41 19.64
CA GLY A 321 -12.02 -20.32 18.67
C GLY A 321 -12.57 -19.09 19.37
N ALA A 322 -11.77 -18.04 19.49
CA ALA A 322 -12.11 -16.83 20.21
C ALA A 322 -13.38 -16.18 19.62
N VAL A 323 -14.40 -16.07 20.42
CA VAL A 323 -15.65 -15.34 20.14
C VAL A 323 -15.29 -13.85 20.02
N LYS A 324 -15.43 -13.25 18.82
CA LYS A 324 -15.34 -11.80 18.64
C LYS A 324 -16.48 -11.15 19.41
N LYS A 325 -16.19 -10.61 20.59
CA LYS A 325 -17.06 -9.62 21.25
C LYS A 325 -16.95 -8.34 20.40
N THR A 326 -17.99 -7.98 19.69
CA THR A 326 -18.12 -6.64 19.11
C THR A 326 -18.13 -5.65 20.28
N ILE A 327 -17.04 -4.90 20.44
CA ILE A 327 -16.95 -3.88 21.48
C ILE A 327 -17.72 -2.67 20.96
N LYS A 328 -18.80 -2.31 21.65
CA LYS A 328 -19.58 -1.12 21.29
C LYS A 328 -18.80 0.13 21.71
N ILE A 329 -18.40 0.94 20.74
CA ILE A 329 -17.76 2.24 20.98
C ILE A 329 -18.87 3.26 21.25
N ASP A 330 -18.77 3.96 22.38
CA ASP A 330 -19.71 4.99 22.77
C ASP A 330 -19.08 6.39 22.59
N ARG A 331 -19.29 6.96 21.43
CA ARG A 331 -18.80 8.31 21.09
C ARG A 331 -19.46 9.43 21.87
N THR A 332 -20.59 9.16 22.55
CA THR A 332 -21.29 10.20 23.32
C THR A 332 -20.54 10.56 24.61
N SER A 333 -19.57 9.74 25.02
CA SER A 333 -18.71 9.99 26.18
C SER A 333 -17.47 10.84 25.85
N TYR A 334 -17.25 11.21 24.59
CA TYR A 334 -16.08 11.98 24.18
C TYR A 334 -16.25 13.47 24.51
N GLU A 335 -15.24 14.05 25.15
CA GLU A 335 -15.29 15.41 25.68
C GLU A 335 -14.32 16.34 24.96
N THR A 336 -14.83 17.52 24.55
CA THR A 336 -13.99 18.63 24.07
C THR A 336 -13.52 19.45 25.26
N ILE A 337 -12.20 19.59 25.42
CA ILE A 337 -11.55 20.36 26.50
C ILE A 337 -11.23 21.77 26.00
N ASP A 338 -12.21 22.61 26.04
CA ASP A 338 -12.17 23.99 25.55
C ASP A 338 -12.09 25.05 26.66
N THR A 339 -12.18 24.65 27.94
CA THR A 339 -12.06 25.52 29.11
C THR A 339 -11.02 25.04 30.10
N GLN A 340 -10.54 25.97 30.96
CA GLN A 340 -9.54 25.65 31.99
C GLN A 340 -10.09 24.71 33.07
N GLU A 341 -11.39 24.79 33.38
CA GLU A 341 -12.04 23.93 34.38
C GLU A 341 -12.06 22.48 33.89
N LYS A 342 -12.41 22.25 32.63
CA LYS A 342 -12.37 20.92 32.02
C LYS A 342 -10.94 20.38 31.99
N LEU A 343 -9.96 21.22 31.61
CA LEU A 343 -8.56 20.82 31.61
C LEU A 343 -8.11 20.39 33.02
N ASN A 344 -8.44 21.14 34.05
CA ASN A 344 -8.08 20.81 35.43
C ASN A 344 -8.69 19.47 35.86
N SER A 345 -9.99 19.26 35.56
CA SER A 345 -10.66 18.00 35.85
C SER A 345 -10.01 16.80 35.14
N TRP A 346 -9.63 16.96 33.86
CA TRP A 346 -8.94 15.89 33.14
C TRP A 346 -7.51 15.67 33.62
N LEU A 347 -6.79 16.71 34.00
CA LEU A 347 -5.45 16.55 34.63
C LEU A 347 -5.50 15.73 35.90
N GLU A 348 -6.54 15.91 36.77
CA GLU A 348 -6.71 15.10 37.97
C GLU A 348 -6.96 13.62 37.61
N LYS A 349 -7.84 13.33 36.64
CA LYS A 349 -8.11 11.98 36.16
C LYS A 349 -6.85 11.31 35.59
N LEU A 350 -6.13 12.02 34.72
CA LEU A 350 -4.92 11.53 34.07
C LEU A 350 -3.78 11.28 35.05
N GLN A 351 -3.66 12.09 36.10
CA GLN A 351 -2.65 11.90 37.17
C GLN A 351 -2.91 10.68 38.03
N GLN A 352 -4.19 10.27 38.18
CA GLN A 352 -4.61 9.10 38.95
C GLN A 352 -4.61 7.81 38.14
N ALA A 353 -4.44 7.88 36.83
CA ALA A 353 -4.47 6.73 35.93
C ALA A 353 -3.13 6.01 35.90
N ASP A 354 -3.13 4.69 35.94
CA ASP A 354 -1.93 3.86 35.75
C ASP A 354 -1.46 3.87 34.28
N LEU A 355 -2.40 3.89 33.34
CA LEU A 355 -2.17 3.86 31.90
C LEU A 355 -3.08 4.87 31.18
N ILE A 356 -2.50 5.70 30.33
CA ILE A 356 -3.21 6.67 29.49
C ILE A 356 -2.85 6.45 28.02
N ALA A 357 -3.83 6.49 27.12
CA ALA A 357 -3.58 6.65 25.70
C ALA A 357 -3.36 8.13 25.39
N VAL A 358 -2.39 8.40 24.51
CA VAL A 358 -2.06 9.77 24.05
C VAL A 358 -1.86 9.74 22.54
N ASP A 359 -2.43 10.74 21.88
CA ASP A 359 -2.28 10.94 20.44
C ASP A 359 -2.24 12.44 20.13
N THR A 360 -1.56 12.84 19.05
CA THR A 360 -1.39 14.24 18.65
C THR A 360 -1.90 14.49 17.25
N GLU A 361 -2.73 15.50 17.12
CA GLU A 361 -3.25 15.96 15.84
C GLU A 361 -2.43 17.14 15.31
N THR A 362 -2.11 17.10 14.02
CA THR A 362 -1.20 18.04 13.38
C THR A 362 -1.68 18.48 11.99
N ASP A 363 -1.11 19.58 11.48
CA ASP A 363 -1.43 20.11 10.16
C ASP A 363 -0.61 19.50 9.01
N ALA A 364 0.33 18.58 9.30
CA ALA A 364 1.17 17.95 8.29
C ALA A 364 1.66 16.55 8.72
N LEU A 365 1.94 15.67 7.76
CA LEU A 365 2.46 14.32 8.00
C LEU A 365 3.93 14.29 8.40
N ASP A 366 4.74 15.27 7.97
CA ASP A 366 6.16 15.38 8.33
C ASP A 366 6.28 15.98 9.74
N PRO A 367 6.67 15.21 10.77
CA PRO A 367 6.70 15.69 12.15
C PRO A 367 7.71 16.82 12.38
N MET A 368 8.72 16.97 11.50
CA MET A 368 9.70 18.05 11.59
C MET A 368 9.21 19.39 11.01
N ARG A 369 8.07 19.37 10.31
CA ARG A 369 7.40 20.55 9.72
C ARG A 369 6.02 20.79 10.31
N ALA A 370 5.42 19.77 10.90
CA ALA A 370 4.08 19.79 11.45
C ALA A 370 3.94 20.75 12.63
N ASN A 371 2.81 21.46 12.68
CA ASN A 371 2.38 22.21 13.84
C ASN A 371 1.34 21.42 14.61
N LEU A 372 1.48 21.37 15.92
CA LEU A 372 0.51 20.73 16.81
C LEU A 372 -0.81 21.50 16.77
N VAL A 373 -1.90 20.80 16.44
CA VAL A 373 -3.27 21.33 16.36
C VAL A 373 -4.07 20.98 17.61
N GLY A 374 -3.89 19.77 18.16
CA GLY A 374 -4.53 19.34 19.40
C GLY A 374 -3.94 18.04 19.95
N ILE A 375 -4.42 17.63 21.11
CA ILE A 375 -3.98 16.42 21.80
C ILE A 375 -5.20 15.67 22.28
N SER A 376 -5.25 14.35 22.09
CA SER A 376 -6.28 13.48 22.63
C SER A 376 -5.73 12.54 23.70
N PHE A 377 -6.59 12.21 24.65
CA PHE A 377 -6.31 11.24 25.71
C PHE A 377 -7.48 10.28 25.87
N ALA A 378 -7.17 9.03 26.26
CA ALA A 378 -8.19 8.09 26.72
C ALA A 378 -7.72 7.30 27.95
N LEU A 379 -8.70 6.90 28.75
CA LEU A 379 -8.54 6.10 29.96
C LEU A 379 -9.03 4.67 29.73
N THR A 380 -8.61 3.77 30.62
CA THR A 380 -9.00 2.34 30.56
C THR A 380 -10.50 2.08 30.72
N ASN A 381 -11.25 3.02 31.29
CA ASN A 381 -12.71 2.94 31.49
C ASN A 381 -13.53 3.37 30.25
N GLY A 382 -12.86 3.80 29.15
CA GLY A 382 -13.49 4.25 27.91
C GLY A 382 -13.83 5.74 27.86
N GLU A 383 -13.46 6.52 28.87
CA GLU A 383 -13.51 7.98 28.79
C GLU A 383 -12.38 8.47 27.85
N ALA A 384 -12.73 9.38 26.92
CA ALA A 384 -11.74 10.00 26.05
C ALA A 384 -12.04 11.49 25.84
N CYS A 385 -11.02 12.26 25.56
CA CYS A 385 -11.14 13.69 25.33
C CYS A 385 -10.18 14.19 24.23
N TYR A 386 -10.52 15.36 23.71
CA TYR A 386 -9.69 16.09 22.79
C TYR A 386 -9.48 17.52 23.29
N ILE A 387 -8.24 18.00 23.24
CA ILE A 387 -7.83 19.34 23.62
C ILE A 387 -7.48 20.12 22.36
N PRO A 388 -8.36 20.97 21.81
CA PRO A 388 -8.08 21.81 20.67
C PRO A 388 -7.14 22.97 21.06
N LEU A 389 -6.07 23.20 20.25
CA LEU A 389 -5.02 24.18 20.56
C LEU A 389 -4.70 25.16 19.42
N ALA A 390 -4.93 24.74 18.16
CA ALA A 390 -4.57 25.56 16.99
C ALA A 390 -5.53 25.39 15.80
N HIS A 391 -6.81 25.15 16.05
CA HIS A 391 -7.82 25.15 15.00
C HIS A 391 -8.06 26.54 14.43
N LYS A 392 -8.37 26.59 13.14
CA LYS A 392 -8.58 27.79 12.36
C LYS A 392 -9.95 27.78 11.71
N GLN A 393 -10.55 28.95 11.57
CA GLN A 393 -11.79 29.17 10.83
C GLN A 393 -11.58 30.18 9.70
N ALA A 394 -12.33 30.01 8.61
CA ALA A 394 -12.29 30.96 7.51
C ALA A 394 -12.86 32.33 7.96
N VAL A 395 -12.15 33.40 7.66
CA VAL A 395 -12.62 34.76 7.89
C VAL A 395 -13.63 35.09 6.79
N LYS A 396 -14.90 35.36 7.15
CA LYS A 396 -15.89 35.91 6.23
C LYS A 396 -15.60 37.41 6.09
N GLU A 397 -14.85 37.81 5.07
CA GLU A 397 -14.82 39.24 4.70
C GLU A 397 -16.21 39.69 4.27
N ILE A 398 -16.75 40.67 4.98
CA ILE A 398 -17.88 41.50 4.51
C ILE A 398 -17.26 42.52 3.54
N THR A 399 -16.98 42.12 2.32
CA THR A 399 -16.54 43.06 1.28
C THR A 399 -17.74 43.87 0.81
N GLN A 400 -17.75 45.18 1.11
CA GLN A 400 -18.42 46.15 0.29
C GLN A 400 -17.81 46.08 -1.11
N THR A 401 -18.62 45.73 -2.07
CA THR A 401 -18.27 45.56 -3.49
C THR A 401 -17.78 46.90 -4.06
N ASP A 402 -16.46 47.00 -4.34
CA ASP A 402 -15.93 47.89 -5.34
C ASP A 402 -15.87 47.15 -6.70
N LEU A 403 -16.60 47.69 -7.67
CA LEU A 403 -17.05 47.05 -8.91
C LEU A 403 -15.98 47.00 -10.03
N PHE A 404 -14.71 47.32 -9.77
CA PHE A 404 -13.68 47.43 -10.81
C PHE A 404 -12.30 46.99 -10.33
N THR A 405 -12.09 45.66 -10.19
CA THR A 405 -10.76 45.03 -10.42
C THR A 405 -10.92 43.50 -10.51
N GLU A 406 -10.96 43.00 -11.73
CA GLU A 406 -10.65 41.58 -11.99
C GLU A 406 -9.15 41.33 -11.82
N SER A 407 -8.83 40.25 -11.16
CA SER A 407 -7.54 39.58 -10.97
C SER A 407 -6.88 39.75 -9.59
N GLU A 408 -7.16 38.78 -8.74
CA GLU A 408 -6.14 38.04 -7.97
C GLU A 408 -6.88 36.98 -7.14
N GLN A 409 -6.37 35.79 -7.11
CA GLN A 409 -6.89 34.62 -6.39
C GLN A 409 -7.18 35.02 -4.94
N ASN A 410 -8.46 35.01 -4.53
CA ASN A 410 -8.88 35.16 -3.13
C ASN A 410 -8.30 33.96 -2.33
N ALA A 411 -7.13 34.15 -1.74
CA ALA A 411 -6.63 33.27 -0.71
C ALA A 411 -7.58 33.42 0.49
N GLU A 412 -8.35 32.38 0.80
CA GLU A 412 -9.15 32.34 2.02
C GLU A 412 -8.25 32.66 3.21
N GLN A 413 -8.57 33.72 3.93
CA GLN A 413 -7.88 34.10 5.16
C GLN A 413 -8.44 33.27 6.31
N PHE A 414 -7.55 32.65 7.11
CA PHE A 414 -7.90 31.84 8.26
C PHE A 414 -7.41 32.50 9.54
N GLU A 415 -8.26 32.55 10.56
CA GLU A 415 -7.92 32.99 11.92
C GLU A 415 -8.08 31.84 12.92
N LEU A 416 -7.41 31.95 14.07
CA LEU A 416 -7.58 30.96 15.15
C LEU A 416 -8.99 31.02 15.71
N VAL A 417 -9.59 29.84 15.92
CA VAL A 417 -10.88 29.70 16.60
C VAL A 417 -10.76 30.24 18.02
N LYS A 418 -11.73 31.06 18.47
CA LYS A 418 -11.70 31.70 19.80
C LYS A 418 -11.95 30.73 20.95
N ASN A 419 -12.75 29.69 20.73
CA ASN A 419 -13.16 28.74 21.76
C ASN A 419 -12.19 27.52 21.79
N GLN A 420 -10.93 27.78 22.11
CA GLN A 420 -9.89 26.78 22.36
C GLN A 420 -8.88 27.31 23.37
N LEU A 421 -8.15 26.39 24.04
CA LEU A 421 -7.18 26.76 25.05
C LEU A 421 -5.92 27.41 24.41
N ASN A 422 -5.26 28.31 25.19
CA ASN A 422 -3.97 28.81 24.76
C ASN A 422 -2.94 27.67 24.78
N LYS A 423 -2.30 27.45 23.65
CA LYS A 423 -1.40 26.31 23.40
C LYS A 423 -0.22 26.27 24.36
N GLU A 424 0.47 27.39 24.55
CA GLU A 424 1.67 27.47 25.39
C GLU A 424 1.32 27.18 26.87
N THR A 425 0.24 27.78 27.35
CA THR A 425 -0.23 27.60 28.74
C THR A 425 -0.70 26.17 28.98
N CYS A 426 -1.44 25.59 28.03
CA CYS A 426 -1.94 24.21 28.10
C CYS A 426 -0.76 23.21 28.09
N LEU A 427 0.20 23.37 27.17
CA LEU A 427 1.39 22.52 27.12
C LEU A 427 2.25 22.61 28.40
N ALA A 428 2.36 23.80 29.00
CA ALA A 428 3.08 23.97 30.28
C ALA A 428 2.40 23.21 31.43
N GLN A 429 1.06 23.15 31.44
CA GLN A 429 0.30 22.37 32.45
C GLN A 429 0.34 20.85 32.20
N LEU A 430 0.33 20.42 30.93
CA LEU A 430 0.44 19.01 30.57
C LEU A 430 1.85 18.45 30.72
N LYS A 431 2.88 19.30 30.63
CA LYS A 431 4.28 18.89 30.66
C LYS A 431 4.65 18.00 31.87
N PRO A 432 4.30 18.32 33.13
CA PRO A 432 4.60 17.48 34.28
C PRO A 432 3.99 16.07 34.16
N LEU A 433 2.79 15.93 33.61
CA LEU A 433 2.11 14.65 33.36
C LEU A 433 2.82 13.86 32.26
N LEU A 434 3.11 14.50 31.14
CA LEU A 434 3.73 13.87 29.99
C LEU A 434 5.18 13.42 30.28
N GLU A 435 5.90 14.19 31.07
CA GLU A 435 7.30 13.88 31.47
C GLU A 435 7.39 12.91 32.67
N ASN A 436 6.28 12.61 33.33
CA ASN A 436 6.28 11.69 34.48
C ASN A 436 6.47 10.23 34.01
N PRO A 437 7.57 9.55 34.36
CA PRO A 437 7.81 8.17 33.94
C PRO A 437 6.93 7.15 34.68
N SER A 438 6.34 7.53 35.84
CA SER A 438 5.50 6.62 36.64
C SER A 438 4.09 6.42 36.04
N ILE A 439 3.63 7.35 35.21
CA ILE A 439 2.37 7.23 34.49
C ILE A 439 2.68 6.56 33.16
N GLN A 440 2.15 5.37 32.95
CA GLN A 440 2.34 4.64 31.70
C GLN A 440 1.58 5.29 30.53
N LYS A 441 2.23 5.35 29.35
CA LYS A 441 1.64 5.90 28.14
C LYS A 441 1.61 4.86 27.04
N ILE A 442 0.54 4.91 26.25
CA ILE A 442 0.36 4.13 25.04
C ILE A 442 -0.06 5.02 23.88
N GLY A 443 0.35 4.68 22.67
CA GLY A 443 -0.10 5.31 21.42
C GLY A 443 -0.20 4.33 20.27
N GLN A 444 -0.61 4.82 19.12
CA GLN A 444 -0.56 4.13 17.85
C GLN A 444 0.50 4.79 16.96
N ASN A 445 1.64 4.15 16.71
CA ASN A 445 2.82 4.78 16.09
C ASN A 445 3.34 5.98 16.90
N ILE A 446 3.46 5.76 18.21
CA ILE A 446 3.79 6.79 19.22
C ILE A 446 5.13 7.50 18.97
N LYS A 447 5.94 6.99 18.05
CA LYS A 447 7.16 7.66 17.57
C LYS A 447 6.87 9.05 17.01
N TYR A 448 5.74 9.19 16.28
CA TYR A 448 5.30 10.46 15.75
C TYR A 448 5.03 11.46 16.89
N ASP A 449 4.24 11.07 17.87
CA ASP A 449 3.86 11.90 19.01
C ASP A 449 5.07 12.29 19.87
N LEU A 450 5.99 11.34 20.10
CA LEU A 450 7.29 11.61 20.74
C LEU A 450 8.04 12.73 20.02
N THR A 451 8.03 12.74 18.70
CA THR A 451 8.72 13.75 17.90
C THR A 451 8.02 15.11 17.99
N ILE A 452 6.68 15.12 17.92
CA ILE A 452 5.88 16.34 18.07
C ILE A 452 6.09 16.96 19.44
N PHE A 453 5.98 16.19 20.54
CA PHE A 453 6.21 16.70 21.89
C PHE A 453 7.65 17.22 22.05
N ALA A 454 8.64 16.51 21.52
CA ALA A 454 10.04 16.95 21.58
C ALA A 454 10.29 18.27 20.83
N ASN A 455 9.57 18.54 19.75
CA ASN A 455 9.62 19.83 19.04
C ASN A 455 9.03 20.99 19.89
N HIS A 456 8.18 20.66 20.88
CA HIS A 456 7.65 21.59 21.88
C HIS A 456 8.40 21.53 23.22
N HIS A 457 9.62 21.00 23.26
CA HIS A 457 10.47 20.88 24.48
C HIS A 457 9.83 20.07 25.61
N ILE A 458 9.00 19.06 25.24
CA ILE A 458 8.39 18.10 26.16
C ILE A 458 9.00 16.72 25.88
N GLN A 459 9.51 16.06 26.92
CA GLN A 459 9.99 14.68 26.82
C GLN A 459 8.87 13.72 27.22
N LEU A 460 8.27 13.04 26.27
CA LEU A 460 7.24 12.03 26.57
C LEU A 460 7.92 10.81 27.23
N ASN A 461 7.80 10.71 28.56
CA ASN A 461 8.36 9.60 29.36
C ASN A 461 7.26 8.62 29.77
N GLY A 462 7.64 7.40 30.19
CA GLY A 462 6.69 6.37 30.57
C GLY A 462 5.96 5.72 29.39
N VAL A 463 6.47 5.84 28.17
CA VAL A 463 5.95 5.10 27.02
C VAL A 463 6.24 3.61 27.22
N CYS A 464 5.20 2.81 27.41
CA CYS A 464 5.26 1.39 27.70
C CYS A 464 4.64 0.52 26.59
N PHE A 465 3.81 1.10 25.74
CA PHE A 465 3.10 0.36 24.69
C PHE A 465 2.94 1.18 23.42
N ASP A 466 2.83 0.46 22.30
CA ASP A 466 2.48 0.97 20.96
C ASP A 466 1.68 -0.12 20.24
N THR A 467 0.42 0.17 19.88
CA THR A 467 -0.49 -0.81 19.31
C THR A 467 -0.09 -1.24 17.89
N MET A 468 0.53 -0.36 17.11
CA MET A 468 1.12 -0.70 15.81
C MET A 468 2.22 -1.75 15.98
N LEU A 469 3.13 -1.55 16.95
CA LEU A 469 4.23 -2.47 17.21
C LEU A 469 3.77 -3.78 17.86
N GLN A 470 2.75 -3.74 18.75
CA GLN A 470 2.14 -4.95 19.29
C GLN A 470 1.58 -5.85 18.18
N SER A 471 0.81 -5.24 17.26
CA SER A 471 0.28 -5.96 16.10
C SER A 471 1.38 -6.47 15.16
N TYR A 472 2.42 -5.67 14.93
CA TYR A 472 3.53 -6.03 14.08
C TYR A 472 4.34 -7.22 14.62
N VAL A 473 4.58 -7.26 15.93
CA VAL A 473 5.29 -8.38 16.58
C VAL A 473 4.43 -9.65 16.55
N LEU A 474 3.10 -9.54 16.69
CA LEU A 474 2.18 -10.67 16.57
C LEU A 474 2.15 -11.25 15.15
N ASP A 475 2.12 -10.41 14.12
CA ASP A 475 2.01 -10.84 12.72
C ASP A 475 2.59 -9.76 11.79
N SER A 476 3.87 -9.87 11.45
CA SER A 476 4.58 -8.89 10.60
C SER A 476 4.08 -8.81 9.15
N THR A 477 3.16 -9.68 8.73
CA THR A 477 2.62 -9.75 7.37
C THR A 477 1.31 -8.99 7.20
N GLY A 478 0.70 -8.53 8.30
CA GLY A 478 -0.59 -7.85 8.33
C GLY A 478 -0.50 -6.34 7.98
N ARG A 479 -1.68 -5.70 8.02
CA ARG A 479 -1.77 -4.24 8.03
C ARG A 479 -1.85 -3.78 9.48
N HIS A 480 -1.07 -2.75 9.82
CA HIS A 480 -0.91 -2.28 11.21
C HIS A 480 -1.45 -0.86 11.44
N ASN A 481 -2.20 -0.30 10.48
CA ASN A 481 -2.91 0.97 10.67
C ASN A 481 -4.15 0.76 11.54
N MET A 482 -4.56 1.80 12.25
CA MET A 482 -5.65 1.76 13.22
C MET A 482 -6.96 1.20 12.64
N GLY A 483 -7.38 1.66 11.45
CA GLY A 483 -8.60 1.18 10.82
C GLY A 483 -8.61 -0.34 10.58
N ALA A 484 -7.51 -0.89 10.03
CA ALA A 484 -7.39 -2.33 9.82
C ALA A 484 -7.34 -3.13 11.13
N LEU A 485 -6.68 -2.59 12.17
CA LEU A 485 -6.61 -3.23 13.48
C LEU A 485 -7.96 -3.19 14.18
N SER A 486 -8.64 -2.05 14.16
CA SER A 486 -9.97 -1.89 14.75
C SER A 486 -11.00 -2.82 14.08
N GLU A 487 -11.01 -2.91 12.76
CA GLU A 487 -11.87 -3.85 12.04
C GLU A 487 -11.54 -5.31 12.41
N ARG A 488 -10.24 -5.66 12.43
CA ARG A 488 -9.78 -7.04 12.69
C ARG A 488 -10.05 -7.49 14.12
N TYR A 489 -9.75 -6.66 15.13
CA TYR A 489 -9.73 -7.07 16.55
C TYR A 489 -10.96 -6.62 17.34
N LEU A 490 -11.55 -5.47 16.98
CA LEU A 490 -12.70 -4.91 17.70
C LEU A 490 -14.02 -5.05 16.90
N GLY A 491 -13.95 -5.33 15.58
CA GLY A 491 -15.12 -5.35 14.70
C GLY A 491 -15.74 -3.97 14.51
N HIS A 492 -14.96 -2.89 14.70
CA HIS A 492 -15.38 -1.51 14.63
C HIS A 492 -14.72 -0.77 13.46
N GLN A 493 -15.50 0.03 12.71
CA GLN A 493 -15.00 0.93 11.69
C GLN A 493 -14.76 2.31 12.30
N VAL A 494 -13.49 2.76 12.26
CA VAL A 494 -13.10 4.09 12.73
C VAL A 494 -13.55 5.19 11.78
N ILE A 495 -13.57 6.42 12.25
CA ILE A 495 -13.79 7.60 11.41
C ILE A 495 -12.55 7.77 10.52
N GLU A 496 -12.73 7.66 9.21
CA GLU A 496 -11.63 7.88 8.27
C GLU A 496 -11.33 9.37 8.13
N PHE A 497 -10.05 9.77 8.14
CA PHE A 497 -9.63 11.18 7.99
C PHE A 497 -10.24 11.84 6.74
N GLU A 498 -10.31 11.12 5.63
CA GLU A 498 -10.90 11.61 4.39
C GLU A 498 -12.40 11.94 4.50
N SER A 499 -13.12 11.34 5.46
CA SER A 499 -14.54 11.62 5.68
C SER A 499 -14.79 12.98 6.35
N ILE A 500 -13.81 13.49 7.12
CA ILE A 500 -13.89 14.78 7.81
C ILE A 500 -13.09 15.89 7.11
N ALA A 501 -12.01 15.53 6.41
CA ALA A 501 -11.13 16.49 5.74
C ALA A 501 -11.39 16.62 4.23
N GLY A 502 -12.18 15.70 3.62
CA GLY A 502 -12.37 15.63 2.17
C GLY A 502 -11.24 14.86 1.46
N LYS A 503 -11.34 14.76 0.12
CA LYS A 503 -10.42 13.94 -0.72
C LYS A 503 -9.72 14.76 -1.81
N GLY A 504 -8.51 14.36 -2.15
CA GLY A 504 -7.76 14.88 -3.29
C GLY A 504 -7.41 16.36 -3.15
N LYS A 505 -7.59 17.15 -4.22
CA LYS A 505 -7.23 18.59 -4.22
C LYS A 505 -8.08 19.48 -3.31
N LYS A 506 -9.25 18.99 -2.89
CA LYS A 506 -10.15 19.70 -1.96
C LYS A 506 -9.94 19.30 -0.50
N GLN A 507 -9.00 18.37 -0.22
CA GLN A 507 -8.70 17.95 1.13
C GLN A 507 -8.07 19.09 1.93
N VAL A 508 -8.66 19.38 3.09
CA VAL A 508 -8.16 20.39 4.02
C VAL A 508 -7.21 19.76 5.04
N THR A 509 -6.35 20.59 5.62
CA THR A 509 -5.48 20.19 6.75
C THR A 509 -6.30 20.11 8.04
N PHE A 510 -5.84 19.33 9.02
CA PHE A 510 -6.59 19.06 10.26
C PHE A 510 -6.94 20.32 11.03
N ASP A 511 -6.08 21.33 11.01
CA ASP A 511 -6.30 22.64 11.64
C ASP A 511 -7.51 23.42 11.11
N LYS A 512 -8.08 23.01 9.97
CA LYS A 512 -9.27 23.63 9.35
C LYS A 512 -10.55 22.81 9.56
N ILE A 513 -10.47 21.67 10.25
CA ILE A 513 -11.63 20.87 10.60
C ILE A 513 -12.34 21.50 11.80
N ALA A 514 -13.68 21.50 11.79
CA ALA A 514 -14.47 22.01 12.91
C ALA A 514 -14.17 21.22 14.20
N ILE A 515 -13.99 21.91 15.33
CA ILE A 515 -13.59 21.31 16.62
C ILE A 515 -14.49 20.15 17.02
N ALA A 516 -15.81 20.22 16.80
CA ALA A 516 -16.73 19.14 17.15
C ALA A 516 -16.41 17.84 16.36
N GLN A 517 -16.15 17.94 15.05
CA GLN A 517 -15.76 16.79 14.23
C GLN A 517 -14.35 16.30 14.58
N ALA A 518 -13.42 17.23 14.85
CA ALA A 518 -12.07 16.89 15.30
C ALA A 518 -12.08 16.16 16.65
N THR A 519 -12.99 16.55 17.57
CA THR A 519 -13.14 15.87 18.86
C THR A 519 -13.60 14.42 18.69
N GLU A 520 -14.64 14.19 17.85
CA GLU A 520 -15.12 12.82 17.62
C GLU A 520 -14.04 11.94 17.00
N TYR A 521 -13.27 12.46 16.06
CA TYR A 521 -12.18 11.77 15.40
C TYR A 521 -11.02 11.48 16.36
N ALA A 522 -10.44 12.50 16.96
CA ALA A 522 -9.23 12.38 17.77
C ALA A 522 -9.45 11.63 19.10
N ALA A 523 -10.62 11.84 19.75
CA ALA A 523 -10.97 11.07 20.95
C ALA A 523 -11.25 9.60 20.62
N GLU A 524 -11.83 9.30 19.44
CA GLU A 524 -11.97 7.92 18.96
C GLU A 524 -10.61 7.26 18.77
N ASP A 525 -9.63 7.92 18.15
CA ASP A 525 -8.30 7.37 17.91
C ASP A 525 -7.60 7.01 19.22
N ALA A 526 -7.70 7.85 20.25
CA ALA A 526 -7.17 7.54 21.59
C ALA A 526 -7.92 6.38 22.27
N ASP A 527 -9.26 6.34 22.20
CA ASP A 527 -10.08 5.27 22.81
C ASP A 527 -9.87 3.92 22.11
N ILE A 528 -9.82 3.91 20.77
CA ILE A 528 -9.51 2.72 19.99
C ILE A 528 -8.09 2.21 20.29
N THR A 529 -7.12 3.09 20.45
CA THR A 529 -5.76 2.72 20.85
C THR A 529 -5.75 1.98 22.19
N MET A 530 -6.50 2.48 23.19
CA MET A 530 -6.62 1.82 24.50
C MET A 530 -7.29 0.44 24.38
N LYS A 531 -8.38 0.33 23.62
CA LYS A 531 -9.11 -0.93 23.41
C LYS A 531 -8.32 -1.95 22.60
N LEU A 532 -7.59 -1.51 21.56
CA LEU A 532 -6.69 -2.36 20.79
C LEU A 532 -5.60 -2.94 21.68
N HIS A 533 -5.00 -2.12 22.56
CA HIS A 533 -3.99 -2.58 23.49
C HIS A 533 -4.51 -3.73 24.38
N GLN A 534 -5.69 -3.59 24.95
CA GLN A 534 -6.27 -4.61 25.82
C GLN A 534 -6.34 -5.98 25.11
N VAL A 535 -6.71 -6.00 23.84
CA VAL A 535 -6.81 -7.24 23.06
C VAL A 535 -5.44 -7.74 22.60
N LEU A 536 -4.63 -6.85 21.98
CA LEU A 536 -3.34 -7.21 21.41
C LEU A 536 -2.34 -7.65 22.48
N TRP A 537 -2.34 -6.99 23.64
CA TRP A 537 -1.45 -7.34 24.74
C TRP A 537 -1.81 -8.69 25.35
N GLN A 538 -3.09 -8.98 25.52
CA GLN A 538 -3.56 -10.29 25.99
C GLN A 538 -3.12 -11.41 25.02
N GLU A 539 -3.18 -11.18 23.72
CA GLU A 539 -2.71 -12.13 22.70
C GLU A 539 -1.19 -12.28 22.71
N LEU A 540 -0.47 -11.15 22.82
CA LEU A 540 1.00 -11.14 22.85
C LEU A 540 1.56 -11.89 24.08
N GLN A 541 0.93 -11.75 25.25
CA GLN A 541 1.34 -12.42 26.49
C GLN A 541 1.28 -13.96 26.40
N GLN A 542 0.55 -14.53 25.45
CA GLN A 542 0.54 -15.98 25.21
C GLN A 542 1.86 -16.51 24.64
N SER A 543 2.73 -15.59 24.15
CA SER A 543 4.02 -15.92 23.53
C SER A 543 5.17 -15.16 24.20
N PRO A 544 5.81 -15.71 25.23
CA PRO A 544 6.87 -14.99 25.97
C PRO A 544 8.04 -14.50 25.09
N SER A 545 8.37 -15.24 24.01
CA SER A 545 9.41 -14.80 23.06
C SER A 545 9.01 -13.52 22.33
N LEU A 546 7.74 -13.38 21.94
CA LEU A 546 7.25 -12.17 21.28
C LEU A 546 7.15 -10.98 22.25
N VAL A 547 6.76 -11.21 23.51
CA VAL A 547 6.80 -10.20 24.58
C VAL A 547 8.22 -9.67 24.73
N LYS A 548 9.22 -10.55 24.69
CA LYS A 548 10.64 -10.16 24.78
C LYS A 548 11.06 -9.34 23.56
N VAL A 549 10.69 -9.72 22.34
CA VAL A 549 10.96 -8.93 21.12
C VAL A 549 10.34 -7.54 21.24
N PHE A 550 9.10 -7.45 21.72
CA PHE A 550 8.42 -6.17 21.92
C PHE A 550 9.13 -5.29 22.95
N ASN A 551 9.41 -5.83 24.14
CA ASN A 551 9.97 -5.05 25.26
C ASN A 551 11.45 -4.71 25.11
N ASP A 552 12.26 -5.63 24.55
CA ASP A 552 13.71 -5.49 24.52
C ASP A 552 14.20 -4.85 23.20
N ILE A 553 13.41 -4.94 22.11
CA ILE A 553 13.84 -4.51 20.79
C ILE A 553 12.92 -3.40 20.25
N GLU A 554 11.63 -3.70 20.01
CA GLU A 554 10.80 -2.77 19.23
C GLU A 554 10.44 -1.50 20.01
N LEU A 555 10.00 -1.62 21.25
CA LEU A 555 9.58 -0.48 22.04
C LEU A 555 10.75 0.46 22.42
N PRO A 556 11.91 -0.03 22.89
CA PRO A 556 13.05 0.85 23.17
C PRO A 556 13.58 1.57 21.94
N LEU A 557 13.50 0.93 20.77
CA LEU A 557 13.94 1.49 19.50
C LEU A 557 13.14 2.74 19.08
N VAL A 558 11.90 2.88 19.52
CA VAL A 558 11.06 4.05 19.21
C VAL A 558 11.75 5.37 19.58
N LYS A 559 12.35 5.45 20.80
CA LYS A 559 13.08 6.64 21.26
C LYS A 559 14.35 6.89 20.44
N VAL A 560 15.05 5.82 20.07
CA VAL A 560 16.28 5.89 19.26
C VAL A 560 15.96 6.46 17.89
N LEU A 561 14.93 5.94 17.23
CA LEU A 561 14.51 6.40 15.90
C LEU A 561 14.01 7.84 15.93
N SER A 562 13.14 8.21 16.89
CA SER A 562 12.70 9.59 17.05
C SER A 562 13.89 10.56 17.21
N LYS A 563 14.91 10.19 17.99
CA LYS A 563 16.11 11.01 18.14
C LYS A 563 16.94 11.08 16.87
N MET A 564 17.13 9.95 16.18
CA MET A 564 17.90 9.87 14.93
C MET A 564 17.22 10.67 13.81
N GLU A 565 15.91 10.55 13.65
CA GLU A 565 15.12 11.32 12.68
C GLU A 565 15.21 12.82 12.96
N ARG A 566 15.12 13.25 14.22
CA ARG A 566 15.29 14.66 14.62
C ARG A 566 16.72 15.19 14.45
N ASN A 567 17.74 14.34 14.63
CA ASN A 567 19.12 14.71 14.31
C ASN A 567 19.25 15.07 12.84
N GLY A 568 18.64 14.26 11.95
CA GLY A 568 18.71 14.44 10.50
C GLY A 568 20.14 14.39 9.95
N VAL A 569 20.27 14.53 8.65
CA VAL A 569 21.57 14.50 7.95
C VAL A 569 21.87 15.85 7.29
N LEU A 570 23.11 16.28 7.35
CA LEU A 570 23.58 17.47 6.67
C LEU A 570 24.02 17.11 5.25
N ILE A 571 23.54 17.86 4.26
CA ILE A 571 23.91 17.64 2.85
C ILE A 571 24.48 18.90 2.21
N ASP A 572 25.45 18.72 1.33
CA ASP A 572 25.92 19.76 0.42
C ASP A 572 24.98 19.87 -0.79
N SER A 573 23.99 20.74 -0.69
CA SER A 573 23.00 20.97 -1.75
C SER A 573 23.64 21.51 -3.03
N GLN A 574 24.74 22.28 -2.95
CA GLN A 574 25.42 22.81 -4.13
C GLN A 574 26.16 21.71 -4.89
N ALA A 575 26.81 20.80 -4.19
CA ALA A 575 27.43 19.63 -4.82
C ALA A 575 26.38 18.77 -5.55
N LEU A 576 25.24 18.51 -4.93
CA LEU A 576 24.13 17.76 -5.57
C LEU A 576 23.57 18.47 -6.81
N LEU A 577 23.37 19.78 -6.78
CA LEU A 577 22.91 20.54 -7.94
C LEU A 577 23.90 20.51 -9.09
N LYS A 578 25.21 20.66 -8.83
CA LYS A 578 26.26 20.50 -9.84
C LYS A 578 26.27 19.11 -10.45
N GLN A 579 26.09 18.08 -9.62
CA GLN A 579 25.96 16.72 -10.13
C GLN A 579 24.70 16.53 -10.96
N SER A 580 23.57 17.12 -10.56
CA SER A 580 22.32 17.12 -11.34
C SER A 580 22.52 17.68 -12.74
N GLU A 581 23.25 18.81 -12.89
CA GLU A 581 23.59 19.38 -14.19
C GLU A 581 24.47 18.45 -15.03
N LYS A 582 25.47 17.80 -14.41
CA LYS A 582 26.35 16.83 -15.11
C LYS A 582 25.53 15.64 -15.63
N ILE A 583 24.64 15.09 -14.77
CA ILE A 583 23.73 14.00 -15.15
C ILE A 583 22.77 14.44 -16.26
N ALA A 584 22.20 15.64 -16.20
CA ALA A 584 21.29 16.16 -17.24
C ALA A 584 21.98 16.20 -18.60
N ARG A 585 23.23 16.70 -18.70
CA ARG A 585 24.02 16.70 -19.94
C ARG A 585 24.27 15.27 -20.46
N ARG A 586 24.56 14.31 -19.56
CA ARG A 586 24.75 12.90 -19.95
C ARG A 586 23.44 12.26 -20.45
N LEU A 587 22.30 12.55 -19.79
CA LEU A 587 20.98 12.08 -20.23
C LEU A 587 20.64 12.56 -21.63
N THR A 588 20.85 13.85 -21.93
CA THR A 588 20.65 14.42 -23.30
C THR A 588 21.54 13.73 -24.32
N ALA A 589 22.81 13.47 -23.99
CA ALA A 589 23.73 12.77 -24.91
C ALA A 589 23.29 11.31 -25.15
N LEU A 590 22.84 10.60 -24.10
CA LEU A 590 22.30 9.23 -24.21
C LEU A 590 21.01 9.18 -25.02
N GLU A 591 20.13 10.15 -24.84
CA GLU A 591 18.87 10.27 -25.59
C GLU A 591 19.16 10.40 -27.10
N GLN A 592 20.11 11.25 -27.47
CA GLN A 592 20.56 11.39 -28.87
C GLN A 592 21.19 10.10 -29.42
N GLN A 593 22.00 9.41 -28.62
CA GLN A 593 22.56 8.12 -29.02
C GLN A 593 21.49 7.05 -29.25
N VAL A 594 20.48 6.99 -28.33
CA VAL A 594 19.34 6.07 -28.48
C VAL A 594 18.56 6.38 -29.76
N TYR A 595 18.28 7.65 -30.06
CA TYR A 595 17.58 8.04 -31.29
C TYR A 595 18.36 7.67 -32.54
N GLN A 596 19.66 7.89 -32.53
CA GLN A 596 20.54 7.52 -33.65
C GLN A 596 20.54 6.01 -33.89
N GLU A 597 20.70 5.20 -32.84
CA GLU A 597 20.72 3.74 -32.94
C GLU A 597 19.32 3.15 -33.25
N ALA A 598 18.25 3.76 -32.75
CA ALA A 598 16.88 3.38 -33.05
C ALA A 598 16.39 3.88 -34.42
N GLY A 599 17.08 4.86 -35.02
CA GLY A 599 16.68 5.51 -36.26
C GLY A 599 15.38 6.28 -36.19
N ALA A 600 14.95 6.72 -34.97
CA ALA A 600 13.76 7.53 -34.72
C ALA A 600 13.83 8.21 -33.36
N GLU A 601 13.23 9.39 -33.26
CA GLU A 601 12.97 10.08 -32.00
C GLU A 601 11.67 9.54 -31.35
N PHE A 602 11.69 9.28 -30.05
CA PHE A 602 10.56 8.80 -29.29
C PHE A 602 10.73 9.12 -27.81
N ASN A 603 9.66 9.05 -27.04
CA ASN A 603 9.74 9.28 -25.58
C ASN A 603 10.29 8.03 -24.87
N LEU A 604 11.52 8.10 -24.34
CA LEU A 604 12.19 7.00 -23.63
C LEU A 604 11.46 6.58 -22.33
N ALA A 605 10.63 7.47 -21.77
CA ALA A 605 9.80 7.16 -20.61
C ALA A 605 8.49 6.45 -20.98
N SER A 606 8.07 6.49 -22.27
CA SER A 606 6.84 5.84 -22.71
C SER A 606 7.05 4.35 -22.97
N THR A 607 6.52 3.52 -22.09
CA THR A 607 6.60 2.05 -22.22
C THR A 607 6.04 1.55 -23.56
N LYS A 608 4.96 2.17 -24.08
CA LYS A 608 4.34 1.80 -25.35
C LYS A 608 5.23 2.10 -26.54
N GLN A 609 5.81 3.31 -26.62
CA GLN A 609 6.73 3.67 -27.69
C GLN A 609 8.01 2.84 -27.64
N LEU A 610 8.51 2.57 -26.44
CA LEU A 610 9.66 1.72 -26.25
C LEU A 610 9.44 0.28 -26.74
N GLN A 611 8.25 -0.30 -26.48
CA GLN A 611 7.87 -1.60 -27.00
C GLN A 611 7.87 -1.63 -28.53
N GLU A 612 7.30 -0.61 -29.16
CA GLU A 612 7.26 -0.48 -30.61
C GLU A 612 8.67 -0.40 -31.21
N ILE A 613 9.55 0.42 -30.63
CA ILE A 613 10.94 0.56 -31.09
C ILE A 613 11.71 -0.75 -30.91
N LEU A 614 11.71 -1.35 -29.72
CA LEU A 614 12.53 -2.52 -29.43
C LEU A 614 12.05 -3.78 -30.19
N PHE A 615 10.74 -4.04 -30.19
CA PHE A 615 10.22 -5.33 -30.66
C PHE A 615 9.62 -5.28 -32.06
N THR A 616 9.18 -4.12 -32.56
CA THR A 616 8.66 -3.97 -33.92
C THR A 616 9.69 -3.41 -34.85
N LYS A 617 10.31 -2.25 -34.55
CA LYS A 617 11.24 -1.60 -35.44
C LYS A 617 12.61 -2.27 -35.44
N LEU A 618 13.21 -2.52 -34.28
CA LEU A 618 14.50 -3.18 -34.14
C LEU A 618 14.38 -4.71 -34.16
N ALA A 619 13.16 -5.27 -34.15
CA ALA A 619 12.85 -6.70 -34.19
C ALA A 619 13.64 -7.55 -33.16
N LEU A 620 13.90 -7.01 -31.96
CA LEU A 620 14.60 -7.70 -30.89
C LEU A 620 13.76 -8.87 -30.35
N PRO A 621 14.39 -9.93 -29.82
CA PRO A 621 13.67 -11.08 -29.28
C PRO A 621 12.84 -10.69 -28.05
N ILE A 622 11.60 -11.19 -27.97
CA ILE A 622 10.71 -10.99 -26.82
C ILE A 622 11.12 -11.98 -25.73
N ILE A 623 11.84 -11.51 -24.72
CA ILE A 623 12.33 -12.32 -23.60
C ILE A 623 11.19 -12.66 -22.61
N ALA A 624 10.34 -11.67 -22.30
CA ALA A 624 9.21 -11.85 -21.41
C ALA A 624 8.02 -10.99 -21.82
N LYS A 625 6.82 -11.36 -21.38
CA LYS A 625 5.58 -10.59 -21.57
C LYS A 625 5.07 -10.07 -20.24
N THR A 626 4.38 -8.93 -20.27
CA THR A 626 3.65 -8.39 -19.13
C THR A 626 2.42 -9.27 -18.82
N PRO A 627 1.79 -9.16 -17.65
CA PRO A 627 0.53 -9.89 -17.34
C PRO A 627 -0.60 -9.63 -18.34
N LYS A 628 -0.55 -8.48 -19.04
CA LYS A 628 -1.50 -8.12 -20.12
C LYS A 628 -1.10 -8.64 -21.51
N GLY A 629 -0.03 -9.48 -21.60
CA GLY A 629 0.41 -10.09 -22.85
C GLY A 629 1.34 -9.25 -23.74
N ALA A 630 1.54 -7.97 -23.44
CA ALA A 630 2.45 -7.11 -24.20
C ALA A 630 3.94 -7.47 -23.90
N PRO A 631 4.88 -7.27 -24.84
CA PRO A 631 6.30 -7.45 -24.58
C PRO A 631 6.78 -6.63 -23.37
N SER A 632 7.51 -7.25 -22.44
CA SER A 632 8.03 -6.54 -21.27
C SER A 632 9.27 -5.73 -21.63
N THR A 633 9.39 -4.54 -21.04
CA THR A 633 10.58 -3.68 -21.12
C THR A 633 11.15 -3.40 -19.73
N ASN A 634 10.93 -4.33 -18.77
CA ASN A 634 11.49 -4.23 -17.44
C ASN A 634 13.02 -4.36 -17.47
N GLU A 635 13.65 -4.11 -16.33
CA GLU A 635 15.11 -4.08 -16.20
C GLU A 635 15.74 -5.42 -16.60
N ASP A 636 15.17 -6.54 -16.11
CA ASP A 636 15.68 -7.91 -16.42
C ASP A 636 15.68 -8.22 -17.92
N VAL A 637 14.62 -7.78 -18.63
CA VAL A 637 14.52 -7.96 -20.10
C VAL A 637 15.56 -7.11 -20.82
N LEU A 638 15.72 -5.84 -20.42
CA LEU A 638 16.71 -4.96 -21.03
C LEU A 638 18.13 -5.44 -20.74
N GLU A 639 18.40 -5.93 -19.54
CA GLU A 639 19.67 -6.51 -19.15
C GLU A 639 20.00 -7.74 -20.01
N THR A 640 19.05 -8.67 -20.16
CA THR A 640 19.22 -9.86 -21.00
C THR A 640 19.51 -9.47 -22.46
N LEU A 641 18.79 -8.49 -23.00
CA LEU A 641 19.03 -8.00 -24.35
C LEU A 641 20.40 -7.31 -24.51
N ALA A 642 20.82 -6.54 -23.50
CA ALA A 642 22.13 -5.90 -23.48
C ALA A 642 23.28 -6.94 -23.43
N GLN A 643 23.12 -8.02 -22.64
CA GLN A 643 24.05 -9.15 -22.58
C GLN A 643 24.15 -9.91 -23.92
N GLN A 644 23.07 -9.92 -24.70
CA GLN A 644 23.04 -10.45 -26.08
C GLN A 644 23.72 -9.52 -27.10
N GLY A 645 24.25 -8.37 -26.67
CA GLY A 645 25.01 -7.44 -27.50
C GLY A 645 24.18 -6.32 -28.13
N HIS A 646 22.90 -6.17 -27.79
CA HIS A 646 22.06 -5.10 -28.32
C HIS A 646 22.37 -3.74 -27.66
N ILE A 647 22.71 -2.75 -28.48
CA ILE A 647 23.19 -1.43 -28.02
C ILE A 647 22.07 -0.62 -27.37
N VAL A 648 20.91 -0.54 -28.02
CA VAL A 648 19.76 0.29 -27.50
C VAL A 648 19.34 -0.12 -26.12
N PRO A 649 19.10 -1.40 -25.75
CA PRO A 649 18.84 -1.82 -24.38
C PRO A 649 19.90 -1.38 -23.37
N LYS A 650 21.18 -1.48 -23.72
CA LYS A 650 22.28 -1.03 -22.85
C LYS A 650 22.24 0.47 -22.57
N LEU A 651 22.04 1.30 -23.61
CA LEU A 651 21.89 2.76 -23.46
C LEU A 651 20.64 3.13 -22.65
N LEU A 652 19.53 2.40 -22.84
CA LEU A 652 18.31 2.62 -22.08
C LEU A 652 18.47 2.32 -20.60
N MET A 653 19.22 1.27 -20.23
CA MET A 653 19.52 0.96 -18.83
C MET A 653 20.35 2.06 -18.18
N GLU A 654 21.40 2.55 -18.86
CA GLU A 654 22.20 3.69 -18.38
C GLU A 654 21.34 4.95 -18.22
N HIS A 655 20.53 5.28 -19.23
CA HIS A 655 19.63 6.43 -19.19
C HIS A 655 18.64 6.32 -18.02
N ARG A 656 17.97 5.17 -17.82
CA ARG A 656 17.02 4.95 -16.72
C ARG A 656 17.70 5.06 -15.36
N GLY A 657 18.89 4.48 -15.21
CA GLY A 657 19.67 4.58 -13.99
C GLY A 657 19.99 6.03 -13.62
N LEU A 658 20.51 6.80 -14.56
CA LEU A 658 20.85 8.22 -14.37
C LEU A 658 19.60 9.08 -14.13
N ALA A 659 18.53 8.86 -14.88
CA ALA A 659 17.26 9.58 -14.70
C ALA A 659 16.66 9.36 -13.30
N LYS A 660 16.74 8.12 -12.80
CA LYS A 660 16.30 7.77 -11.44
C LYS A 660 17.17 8.45 -10.37
N LEU A 661 18.51 8.44 -10.54
CA LEU A 661 19.42 9.12 -9.62
C LEU A 661 19.14 10.63 -9.57
N LYS A 662 18.95 11.24 -10.74
CA LYS A 662 18.63 12.67 -10.85
C LYS A 662 17.33 13.01 -10.15
N SER A 663 16.24 12.37 -10.53
CA SER A 663 14.90 12.70 -10.01
C SER A 663 14.73 12.36 -8.53
N THR A 664 15.37 11.28 -8.03
CA THR A 664 15.18 10.80 -6.67
C THR A 664 16.11 11.49 -5.68
N TYR A 665 17.35 11.81 -6.09
CA TYR A 665 18.37 12.30 -5.17
C TYR A 665 18.87 13.70 -5.52
N THR A 666 19.48 13.93 -6.68
CA THR A 666 20.19 15.18 -6.91
C THR A 666 19.26 16.38 -7.06
N ASP A 667 18.05 16.21 -7.58
CA ASP A 667 17.02 17.28 -7.64
C ASP A 667 16.20 17.35 -6.35
N LYS A 668 15.82 16.20 -5.80
CA LYS A 668 14.84 16.14 -4.71
C LYS A 668 15.45 16.45 -3.35
N LEU A 669 16.63 15.91 -3.00
CA LEU A 669 17.23 16.09 -1.68
C LEU A 669 17.45 17.57 -1.31
N PRO A 670 17.99 18.44 -2.19
CA PRO A 670 18.13 19.87 -1.86
C PRO A 670 16.81 20.56 -1.49
N SER A 671 15.69 20.15 -2.12
CA SER A 671 14.36 20.70 -1.84
C SER A 671 13.77 20.20 -0.51
N MET A 672 14.29 19.10 0.02
CA MET A 672 13.83 18.50 1.27
C MET A 672 14.52 19.04 2.52
N VAL A 673 15.57 19.84 2.36
CA VAL A 673 16.26 20.47 3.49
C VAL A 673 15.27 21.30 4.32
N ASN A 674 15.18 20.98 5.60
CA ASN A 674 14.33 21.71 6.53
C ASN A 674 14.96 23.07 6.84
N LYS A 675 14.22 24.15 6.62
CA LYS A 675 14.71 25.53 6.79
C LYS A 675 15.11 25.89 8.23
N LYS A 676 14.52 25.23 9.23
CA LYS A 676 14.81 25.49 10.65
C LYS A 676 16.09 24.79 11.10
N THR A 677 16.32 23.55 10.65
CA THR A 677 17.46 22.73 11.09
C THR A 677 18.63 22.76 10.11
N GLY A 678 18.41 23.13 8.84
CA GLY A 678 19.40 23.05 7.76
C GLY A 678 19.72 21.60 7.35
N ARG A 679 18.91 20.63 7.77
CA ARG A 679 19.17 19.19 7.57
C ARG A 679 18.01 18.51 6.83
N VAL A 680 18.27 17.35 6.27
CA VAL A 680 17.24 16.45 5.72
C VAL A 680 16.84 15.46 6.82
N HIS A 681 15.53 15.29 7.02
CA HIS A 681 14.97 14.37 8.00
C HIS A 681 14.20 13.28 7.25
N THR A 682 14.61 12.03 7.42
CA THR A 682 13.89 10.86 6.90
C THR A 682 12.98 10.28 7.98
N SER A 683 12.01 9.46 7.58
CA SER A 683 11.22 8.65 8.51
C SER A 683 11.65 7.19 8.41
N TYR A 684 11.96 6.56 9.55
CA TYR A 684 12.22 5.13 9.66
C TYR A 684 10.99 4.37 10.14
N HIS A 685 10.60 3.34 9.41
CA HIS A 685 9.41 2.55 9.72
C HIS A 685 9.80 1.18 10.28
N GLN A 686 9.27 0.84 11.45
CA GLN A 686 9.50 -0.45 12.12
C GLN A 686 8.54 -1.54 11.62
N ALA A 687 7.30 -1.17 11.29
CA ALA A 687 6.19 -2.09 11.03
C ALA A 687 5.84 -2.22 9.53
N VAL A 688 6.85 -2.25 8.65
CA VAL A 688 6.63 -2.32 7.18
C VAL A 688 7.22 -3.60 6.59
N THR A 689 8.43 -3.98 6.98
CA THR A 689 9.07 -5.17 6.40
C THR A 689 8.69 -6.43 7.17
N ALA A 690 8.43 -7.52 6.47
CA ALA A 690 8.09 -8.78 7.12
C ALA A 690 9.24 -9.40 7.93
N THR A 691 10.50 -9.04 7.62
CA THR A 691 11.71 -9.61 8.22
C THR A 691 12.22 -8.89 9.47
N GLY A 692 11.60 -7.79 9.88
CA GLY A 692 12.11 -6.99 11.01
C GLY A 692 13.07 -5.86 10.62
N ARG A 693 13.52 -5.79 9.35
CA ARG A 693 14.37 -4.68 8.89
C ARG A 693 13.61 -3.35 8.95
N LEU A 694 14.32 -2.26 9.22
CA LEU A 694 13.78 -0.91 9.07
C LEU A 694 13.63 -0.58 7.59
N SER A 695 12.62 0.20 7.26
CA SER A 695 12.52 0.87 5.97
C SER A 695 12.57 2.38 6.16
N SER A 696 13.03 3.11 5.14
CA SER A 696 13.18 4.56 5.18
C SER A 696 12.37 5.20 4.07
N SER A 697 11.68 6.31 4.37
CA SER A 697 10.94 7.09 3.39
C SER A 697 11.08 8.59 3.63
N ASP A 698 10.83 9.36 2.60
CA ASP A 698 10.74 10.82 2.59
C ASP A 698 11.95 11.58 3.17
N PRO A 699 13.17 11.30 2.64
CA PRO A 699 13.56 10.45 1.52
C PRO A 699 13.99 9.04 1.94
N ASN A 700 13.95 8.05 1.02
CA ASN A 700 14.57 6.75 1.29
C ASN A 700 16.09 6.86 1.17
N LEU A 701 16.78 6.91 2.31
CA LEU A 701 18.24 7.00 2.40
C LEU A 701 18.94 5.64 2.28
N GLN A 702 18.22 4.53 2.45
CA GLN A 702 18.80 3.18 2.40
C GLN A 702 19.09 2.68 0.99
N ASN A 703 18.53 3.34 -0.04
CA ASN A 703 18.67 2.94 -1.44
C ASN A 703 19.69 3.80 -2.23
N ILE A 704 20.52 4.61 -1.58
CA ILE A 704 21.55 5.40 -2.25
C ILE A 704 22.67 4.45 -2.72
N PRO A 705 22.92 4.37 -4.04
CA PRO A 705 23.87 3.38 -4.59
C PRO A 705 25.31 3.70 -4.21
N ILE A 706 26.14 2.63 -4.13
CA ILE A 706 27.57 2.72 -3.82
C ILE A 706 28.44 2.19 -4.96
N LYS A 707 27.90 1.34 -5.85
CA LYS A 707 28.69 0.60 -6.84
C LYS A 707 29.17 1.43 -8.02
N ASN A 708 28.47 2.51 -8.36
CA ASN A 708 28.80 3.39 -9.49
C ASN A 708 29.34 4.75 -9.00
N GLU A 709 30.06 5.43 -9.87
CA GLU A 709 30.69 6.74 -9.59
C GLU A 709 29.62 7.79 -9.21
N GLU A 710 28.52 7.81 -9.93
CA GLU A 710 27.42 8.75 -9.68
C GLU A 710 26.79 8.56 -8.30
N GLY A 711 26.64 7.32 -7.85
CA GLY A 711 26.15 7.00 -6.52
C GLY A 711 27.12 7.43 -5.43
N ARG A 712 28.42 7.20 -5.61
CA ARG A 712 29.46 7.68 -4.70
C ARG A 712 29.48 9.20 -4.62
N CYS A 713 29.34 9.90 -5.75
CA CYS A 713 29.23 11.37 -5.71
C CYS A 713 28.00 11.84 -4.90
N ILE A 714 26.88 11.10 -4.89
CA ILE A 714 25.75 11.42 -4.01
C ILE A 714 26.13 11.21 -2.54
N ARG A 715 26.84 10.13 -2.20
CA ARG A 715 27.32 9.86 -0.83
C ARG A 715 28.29 10.93 -0.33
N GLN A 716 29.16 11.47 -1.22
CA GLN A 716 30.07 12.59 -0.91
C GLN A 716 29.31 13.86 -0.49
N ALA A 717 28.09 14.03 -0.93
CA ALA A 717 27.27 15.16 -0.53
C ALA A 717 26.70 15.04 0.89
N PHE A 718 26.77 13.87 1.53
CA PHE A 718 26.39 13.68 2.94
C PHE A 718 27.60 13.98 3.82
N ILE A 719 27.62 15.18 4.40
CA ILE A 719 28.79 15.78 5.05
C ILE A 719 28.61 15.92 6.55
N ALA A 720 29.72 16.00 7.28
CA ALA A 720 29.74 16.41 8.67
C ALA A 720 29.63 17.93 8.82
N ARG A 721 29.06 18.42 9.93
CA ARG A 721 29.15 19.83 10.30
C ARG A 721 30.59 20.21 10.66
N LYS A 722 30.91 21.50 10.57
CA LYS A 722 32.28 22.01 10.90
C LYS A 722 32.74 21.56 12.26
N GLY A 723 33.98 20.98 12.36
CA GLY A 723 34.59 20.45 13.58
C GLY A 723 34.09 19.05 13.97
N TYR A 724 33.41 18.37 13.06
CA TYR A 724 32.93 16.98 13.22
C TYR A 724 33.38 16.13 12.03
N LYS A 725 33.36 14.82 12.20
CA LYS A 725 33.61 13.81 11.18
C LYS A 725 32.42 12.86 11.07
N ILE A 726 32.26 12.22 9.93
CA ILE A 726 31.36 11.07 9.76
C ILE A 726 32.12 9.82 10.22
N ILE A 727 31.46 9.01 11.03
CA ILE A 727 31.87 7.63 11.32
C ILE A 727 30.83 6.72 10.71
N ALA A 728 31.27 5.77 9.88
CA ALA A 728 30.46 4.67 9.38
C ALA A 728 30.90 3.37 10.05
N ALA A 729 29.96 2.65 10.66
CA ALA A 729 30.21 1.38 11.36
C ALA A 729 29.37 0.29 10.71
N ASP A 730 30.00 -0.64 10.00
CA ASP A 730 29.32 -1.69 9.22
C ASP A 730 29.65 -3.07 9.77
N TYR A 731 28.64 -3.94 9.88
CA TYR A 731 28.86 -5.34 10.26
C TYR A 731 29.49 -6.15 9.13
N SER A 732 30.65 -6.70 9.39
CA SER A 732 31.39 -7.55 8.44
C SER A 732 30.72 -8.91 8.28
N GLN A 733 30.09 -9.16 7.15
CA GLN A 733 29.49 -10.45 6.76
C GLN A 733 28.48 -11.01 7.80
N ILE A 734 27.64 -10.15 8.38
CA ILE A 734 26.75 -10.54 9.48
C ILE A 734 25.87 -11.75 9.16
N GLU A 735 25.28 -11.82 7.96
CA GLU A 735 24.38 -12.91 7.58
C GLU A 735 25.09 -14.26 7.47
N LEU A 736 26.36 -14.26 7.04
CA LEU A 736 27.19 -15.48 7.02
C LEU A 736 27.56 -15.95 8.43
N ARG A 737 27.84 -15.02 9.35
CA ARG A 737 28.11 -15.32 10.77
C ARG A 737 26.86 -15.85 11.47
N ILE A 738 25.69 -15.28 11.15
CA ILE A 738 24.40 -15.79 11.64
C ILE A 738 24.14 -17.19 11.09
N MET A 739 24.43 -17.45 9.80
CA MET A 739 24.28 -18.78 9.21
C MET A 739 25.22 -19.78 9.91
N ALA A 740 26.46 -19.44 10.20
CA ALA A 740 27.38 -20.30 10.94
C ALA A 740 26.81 -20.67 12.31
N HIS A 741 26.23 -19.68 13.02
CA HIS A 741 25.56 -19.92 14.30
C HIS A 741 24.31 -20.78 14.19
N LEU A 742 23.40 -20.48 13.27
CA LEU A 742 22.12 -21.19 13.11
C LEU A 742 22.32 -22.64 12.62
N SER A 743 23.25 -22.85 11.70
CA SER A 743 23.56 -24.17 11.14
C SER A 743 24.47 -25.04 12.04
N GLN A 744 25.16 -24.42 13.02
CA GLN A 744 26.20 -25.06 13.84
C GLN A 744 27.25 -25.80 12.96
N ASP A 745 27.52 -25.26 11.76
CA ASP A 745 28.49 -25.86 10.86
C ASP A 745 29.93 -25.66 11.35
N ASN A 746 30.60 -26.73 11.69
CA ASN A 746 31.97 -26.66 12.25
C ASN A 746 32.97 -26.00 11.31
N GLY A 747 32.82 -26.21 10.00
CA GLY A 747 33.72 -25.63 8.99
C GLY A 747 33.60 -24.11 8.93
N LEU A 748 32.36 -23.59 8.96
CA LEU A 748 32.08 -22.14 9.01
C LEU A 748 32.51 -21.52 10.35
N ILE A 749 32.19 -22.18 11.47
CA ILE A 749 32.54 -21.69 12.81
C ILE A 749 34.07 -21.58 12.94
N MET A 750 34.83 -22.62 12.55
CA MET A 750 36.30 -22.59 12.58
C MET A 750 36.86 -21.49 11.68
N ALA A 751 36.34 -21.35 10.45
CA ALA A 751 36.84 -20.34 9.52
C ALA A 751 36.67 -18.92 10.06
N PHE A 752 35.53 -18.61 10.69
CA PHE A 752 35.29 -17.31 11.30
C PHE A 752 36.11 -17.07 12.57
N ASN A 753 36.29 -18.10 13.43
CA ASN A 753 37.08 -17.96 14.67
C ASN A 753 38.58 -17.84 14.36
N GLU A 754 39.06 -18.41 13.27
CA GLU A 754 40.46 -18.25 12.80
C GLU A 754 40.68 -17.00 11.94
N GLY A 755 39.65 -16.17 11.73
CA GLY A 755 39.71 -14.94 10.92
C GLY A 755 39.99 -15.18 9.44
N LYS A 756 39.66 -16.37 8.90
CA LYS A 756 39.84 -16.71 7.48
C LYS A 756 38.80 -16.00 6.59
N ASP A 757 39.25 -15.58 5.41
CA ASP A 757 38.35 -15.06 4.36
C ASP A 757 37.54 -16.23 3.74
N ILE A 758 36.28 -16.38 4.15
CA ILE A 758 35.41 -17.45 3.68
C ILE A 758 35.25 -17.44 2.17
N HIS A 759 35.13 -16.28 1.55
CA HIS A 759 35.00 -16.17 0.10
C HIS A 759 36.25 -16.62 -0.63
N ARG A 760 37.42 -16.31 -0.06
CA ARG A 760 38.69 -16.75 -0.61
C ARG A 760 38.92 -18.26 -0.42
N SER A 761 38.51 -18.77 0.74
CA SER A 761 38.57 -20.22 1.02
C SER A 761 37.64 -21.02 0.09
N THR A 762 36.38 -20.53 -0.06
CA THR A 762 35.43 -21.15 -1.01
C THR A 762 35.96 -21.08 -2.45
N ALA A 763 36.57 -19.98 -2.87
CA ALA A 763 37.15 -19.84 -4.20
C ALA A 763 38.29 -20.86 -4.43
N ALA A 764 39.21 -20.99 -3.47
CA ALA A 764 40.31 -21.94 -3.56
C ALA A 764 39.83 -23.38 -3.78
N GLU A 765 38.79 -23.78 -3.05
CA GLU A 765 38.20 -25.12 -3.16
C GLU A 765 37.39 -25.32 -4.45
N ILE A 766 36.53 -24.36 -4.83
CA ILE A 766 35.70 -24.47 -6.02
C ILE A 766 36.55 -24.52 -7.30
N PHE A 767 37.60 -23.70 -7.35
CA PHE A 767 38.48 -23.59 -8.51
C PHE A 767 39.67 -24.55 -8.44
N GLY A 768 39.86 -25.25 -7.29
CA GLY A 768 40.94 -26.20 -7.12
C GLY A 768 42.34 -25.58 -7.14
N ILE A 769 42.50 -24.38 -6.58
CA ILE A 769 43.73 -23.58 -6.57
C ILE A 769 44.17 -23.28 -5.13
N PRO A 770 45.46 -23.06 -4.89
CA PRO A 770 45.95 -22.61 -3.58
C PRO A 770 45.33 -21.27 -3.13
N LEU A 771 45.14 -21.11 -1.84
CA LEU A 771 44.46 -19.92 -1.24
C LEU A 771 45.15 -18.60 -1.64
N ASN A 772 46.48 -18.61 -1.72
CA ASN A 772 47.31 -17.42 -2.11
C ASN A 772 47.19 -17.07 -3.59
N GLU A 773 46.79 -18.00 -4.44
CA GLU A 773 46.61 -17.80 -5.88
C GLU A 773 45.19 -17.36 -6.28
N VAL A 774 44.27 -17.29 -5.35
CA VAL A 774 42.88 -16.85 -5.59
C VAL A 774 42.89 -15.40 -6.07
N THR A 775 42.39 -15.17 -7.29
CA THR A 775 42.26 -13.83 -7.87
C THR A 775 41.04 -13.10 -7.27
N SER A 776 41.01 -11.75 -7.41
CA SER A 776 39.87 -10.93 -6.98
C SER A 776 38.57 -11.29 -7.70
N GLU A 777 38.63 -11.75 -8.95
CA GLU A 777 37.47 -12.18 -9.73
C GLU A 777 36.92 -13.50 -9.23
N GLN A 778 37.78 -14.49 -8.96
CA GLN A 778 37.39 -15.76 -8.37
C GLN A 778 36.80 -15.58 -6.95
N ARG A 779 37.40 -14.72 -6.14
CA ARG A 779 36.84 -14.35 -4.85
C ARG A 779 35.45 -13.71 -4.99
N ARG A 780 35.24 -12.84 -5.99
CA ARG A 780 33.94 -12.24 -6.28
C ARG A 780 32.91 -13.28 -6.70
N SER A 781 33.29 -14.24 -7.55
CA SER A 781 32.44 -15.36 -7.94
C SER A 781 32.08 -16.24 -6.75
N ALA A 782 33.05 -16.56 -5.89
CA ALA A 782 32.79 -17.32 -4.65
C ALA A 782 31.88 -16.53 -3.66
N LYS A 783 32.02 -15.20 -3.59
CA LYS A 783 31.08 -14.37 -2.84
C LYS A 783 29.66 -14.54 -3.36
N ALA A 784 29.47 -14.50 -4.69
CA ALA A 784 28.16 -14.71 -5.31
C ALA A 784 27.59 -16.13 -5.04
N ILE A 785 28.46 -17.14 -5.06
CA ILE A 785 28.10 -18.52 -4.75
C ILE A 785 27.68 -18.64 -3.29
N ASN A 786 28.50 -18.18 -2.35
CA ASN A 786 28.20 -18.28 -0.90
C ASN A 786 26.85 -17.63 -0.57
N PHE A 787 26.63 -16.39 -0.99
CA PHE A 787 25.35 -15.70 -0.75
C PHE A 787 24.19 -16.37 -1.50
N GLY A 788 24.39 -16.74 -2.78
CA GLY A 788 23.36 -17.39 -3.56
C GLY A 788 22.88 -18.69 -2.93
N LEU A 789 23.80 -19.56 -2.51
CA LEU A 789 23.46 -20.84 -1.91
C LEU A 789 22.82 -20.72 -0.52
N ILE A 790 23.33 -19.81 0.32
CA ILE A 790 22.75 -19.54 1.63
C ILE A 790 21.31 -19.03 1.51
N TYR A 791 21.02 -18.25 0.46
CA TYR A 791 19.65 -17.80 0.17
C TYR A 791 18.78 -18.80 -0.58
N GLY A 792 19.24 -20.06 -0.69
CA GLY A 792 18.47 -21.14 -1.32
C GLY A 792 18.33 -20.99 -2.84
N MET A 793 19.34 -20.40 -3.51
CA MET A 793 19.38 -20.30 -4.97
C MET A 793 19.48 -21.69 -5.61
N SER A 794 18.74 -21.89 -6.71
CA SER A 794 18.83 -23.14 -7.50
C SER A 794 20.04 -23.12 -8.43
N SER A 795 20.43 -24.32 -8.93
CA SER A 795 21.50 -24.44 -9.93
C SER A 795 21.21 -23.64 -11.21
N PHE A 796 19.95 -23.43 -11.57
CA PHE A 796 19.56 -22.55 -12.67
C PHE A 796 19.86 -21.07 -12.36
N GLY A 797 19.50 -20.60 -11.18
CA GLY A 797 19.80 -19.21 -10.75
C GLY A 797 21.30 -18.97 -10.69
N LEU A 798 22.06 -19.91 -10.12
CA LEU A 798 23.52 -19.83 -10.02
C LEU A 798 24.21 -19.86 -11.41
N SER A 799 23.72 -20.70 -12.32
CA SER A 799 24.17 -20.77 -13.72
C SER A 799 24.04 -19.41 -14.42
N ASN A 800 22.88 -18.78 -14.29
CA ASN A 800 22.62 -17.46 -14.89
C ASN A 800 23.49 -16.36 -14.26
N GLN A 801 23.64 -16.36 -12.93
CA GLN A 801 24.41 -15.33 -12.22
C GLN A 801 25.90 -15.36 -12.53
N LEU A 802 26.45 -16.55 -12.74
CA LEU A 802 27.89 -16.76 -13.02
C LEU A 802 28.22 -16.91 -14.51
N GLY A 803 27.22 -16.97 -15.37
CA GLY A 803 27.42 -17.21 -16.80
C GLY A 803 28.02 -18.59 -17.14
N ILE A 804 27.76 -19.62 -16.31
CA ILE A 804 28.31 -20.99 -16.45
C ILE A 804 27.21 -21.99 -16.82
N SER A 805 27.61 -23.19 -17.26
CA SER A 805 26.62 -24.25 -17.51
C SER A 805 25.91 -24.70 -16.23
N ARG A 806 24.66 -25.15 -16.34
CA ARG A 806 23.87 -25.67 -15.20
C ARG A 806 24.56 -26.87 -14.51
N ALA A 807 25.29 -27.72 -15.29
CA ALA A 807 26.05 -28.82 -14.73
C ALA A 807 27.20 -28.33 -13.85
N ASN A 808 27.93 -27.29 -14.26
CA ASN A 808 28.99 -26.70 -13.45
C ASN A 808 28.42 -26.01 -12.21
N ALA A 809 27.29 -25.29 -12.36
CA ALA A 809 26.60 -24.69 -11.22
C ALA A 809 26.18 -25.76 -10.19
N GLN A 810 25.65 -26.91 -10.64
CA GLN A 810 25.30 -28.03 -9.75
C GLN A 810 26.52 -28.57 -9.05
N LYS A 811 27.63 -28.81 -9.77
CA LYS A 811 28.90 -29.28 -9.17
C LYS A 811 29.42 -28.31 -8.09
N TYR A 812 29.31 -26.99 -8.31
CA TYR A 812 29.73 -26.02 -7.30
C TYR A 812 28.80 -26.07 -6.05
N MET A 813 27.49 -26.26 -6.23
CA MET A 813 26.58 -26.47 -5.12
C MET A 813 26.91 -27.72 -4.31
N ASP A 814 27.21 -28.86 -5.00
CA ASP A 814 27.52 -30.12 -4.35
C ASP A 814 28.81 -29.99 -3.53
N LEU A 815 29.86 -29.36 -4.08
CA LEU A 815 31.12 -29.09 -3.37
C LEU A 815 30.90 -28.19 -2.15
N TYR A 816 30.07 -27.14 -2.28
CA TYR A 816 29.76 -26.24 -1.18
C TYR A 816 29.07 -26.97 -0.03
N PHE A 817 28.04 -27.78 -0.31
CA PHE A 817 27.32 -28.53 0.73
C PHE A 817 28.12 -29.72 1.28
N GLN A 818 29.03 -30.26 0.51
CA GLN A 818 30.00 -31.22 1.02
C GLN A 818 30.95 -30.57 2.03
N ARG A 819 31.34 -29.34 1.79
CA ARG A 819 32.19 -28.54 2.68
C ARG A 819 31.48 -28.08 3.93
N TYR A 820 30.22 -27.65 3.78
CA TYR A 820 29.39 -27.07 4.83
C TYR A 820 28.08 -27.88 5.00
N PRO A 821 28.18 -29.14 5.49
CA PRO A 821 27.03 -30.06 5.59
C PRO A 821 25.98 -29.56 6.62
N GLY A 822 26.43 -28.84 7.66
CA GLY A 822 25.52 -28.22 8.65
C GLY A 822 24.58 -27.19 8.04
N VAL A 823 25.04 -26.44 7.04
CA VAL A 823 24.20 -25.50 6.29
C VAL A 823 23.09 -26.22 5.54
N GLN A 824 23.42 -27.35 4.88
CA GLN A 824 22.41 -28.15 4.18
C GLN A 824 21.37 -28.75 5.14
N THR A 825 21.82 -29.28 6.28
CA THR A 825 20.95 -29.81 7.33
C THR A 825 20.01 -28.74 7.84
N PHE A 826 20.54 -27.56 8.21
CA PHE A 826 19.72 -26.41 8.63
C PHE A 826 18.65 -26.05 7.61
N MET A 827 19.02 -26.01 6.31
CA MET A 827 18.07 -25.68 5.25
C MET A 827 16.94 -26.70 5.09
N VAL A 828 17.19 -27.95 5.37
CA VAL A 828 16.17 -29.03 5.36
C VAL A 828 15.28 -28.88 6.59
N ASP A 829 15.88 -28.78 7.77
CA ASP A 829 15.18 -28.77 9.04
C ASP A 829 14.27 -27.53 9.18
N ILE A 830 14.77 -26.34 8.78
CA ILE A 830 13.97 -25.11 8.87
C ILE A 830 12.75 -25.14 7.94
N ARG A 831 12.84 -25.78 6.78
CA ARG A 831 11.69 -25.97 5.89
C ARG A 831 10.66 -26.93 6.48
N GLU A 832 11.09 -28.05 7.05
CA GLU A 832 10.18 -29.01 7.70
C GLU A 832 9.51 -28.35 8.93
N LYS A 833 10.30 -27.68 9.77
CA LYS A 833 9.77 -26.93 10.90
C LYS A 833 8.76 -25.85 10.48
N ALA A 834 9.04 -25.14 9.38
CA ALA A 834 8.11 -24.15 8.82
C ALA A 834 6.80 -24.78 8.32
N LYS A 835 6.86 -25.97 7.71
CA LYS A 835 5.66 -26.71 7.27
C LYS A 835 4.78 -27.16 8.44
N GLU A 836 5.39 -27.56 9.55
CA GLU A 836 4.68 -28.02 10.74
C GLU A 836 3.98 -26.89 11.48
N GLN A 837 4.68 -25.76 11.71
CA GLN A 837 4.18 -24.68 12.58
C GLN A 837 3.65 -23.45 11.83
N GLY A 838 3.88 -23.35 10.49
CA GLY A 838 3.39 -22.25 9.65
C GLY A 838 4.22 -20.97 9.73
N TYR A 839 5.32 -20.95 10.47
CA TYR A 839 6.22 -19.80 10.62
C TYR A 839 7.67 -20.23 10.85
N VAL A 840 8.59 -19.27 10.77
CA VAL A 840 9.99 -19.39 11.22
C VAL A 840 10.30 -18.29 12.22
N GLU A 841 11.35 -18.50 13.03
CA GLU A 841 11.74 -17.57 14.09
C GLU A 841 13.19 -17.10 13.92
N THR A 842 13.46 -15.84 14.34
CA THR A 842 14.83 -15.35 14.50
C THR A 842 15.47 -15.92 15.79
N LEU A 843 16.75 -15.69 15.98
CA LEU A 843 17.47 -16.03 17.21
C LEU A 843 16.79 -15.44 18.48
N PHE A 844 16.15 -14.28 18.34
CA PHE A 844 15.48 -13.55 19.44
C PHE A 844 14.00 -13.93 19.60
N GLY A 845 13.46 -14.81 18.74
CA GLY A 845 12.08 -15.28 18.81
C GLY A 845 11.06 -14.47 18.02
N ARG A 846 11.50 -13.55 17.15
CA ARG A 846 10.61 -12.85 16.19
C ARG A 846 10.09 -13.86 15.18
N ARG A 847 8.77 -13.85 14.93
CA ARG A 847 8.11 -14.78 13.99
C ARG A 847 7.86 -14.15 12.64
N LEU A 848 8.10 -14.93 11.59
CA LEU A 848 7.62 -14.67 10.23
C LEU A 848 6.69 -15.78 9.80
N TYR A 849 5.43 -15.46 9.61
CA TYR A 849 4.42 -16.41 9.13
C TYR A 849 4.56 -16.67 7.64
N LEU A 850 4.37 -17.95 7.24
CA LEU A 850 4.56 -18.44 5.88
C LEU A 850 3.30 -19.15 5.38
N PRO A 851 2.23 -18.45 5.07
CA PRO A 851 0.94 -19.04 4.70
C PRO A 851 1.02 -19.96 3.47
N GLU A 852 1.98 -19.70 2.56
CA GLU A 852 2.17 -20.45 1.32
C GLU A 852 3.13 -21.65 1.45
N ILE A 853 3.63 -21.95 2.66
CA ILE A 853 4.64 -23.02 2.87
C ILE A 853 4.10 -24.42 2.54
N ASN A 854 2.79 -24.64 2.74
CA ASN A 854 2.07 -25.86 2.43
C ASN A 854 1.20 -25.72 1.16
N SER A 855 1.44 -24.71 0.32
CA SER A 855 0.68 -24.49 -0.91
C SER A 855 0.82 -25.67 -1.88
N SER A 856 -0.30 -26.10 -2.48
CA SER A 856 -0.32 -27.07 -3.58
C SER A 856 0.42 -26.57 -4.82
N ASN A 857 0.45 -25.24 -5.02
CA ASN A 857 1.20 -24.61 -6.10
C ASN A 857 2.70 -24.67 -5.83
N ALA A 858 3.43 -25.46 -6.64
CA ALA A 858 4.87 -25.69 -6.48
C ALA A 858 5.70 -24.38 -6.56
N ILE A 859 5.29 -23.38 -7.33
CA ILE A 859 6.02 -22.11 -7.47
C ILE A 859 5.88 -21.31 -6.17
N ARG A 860 4.67 -21.19 -5.61
CA ARG A 860 4.40 -20.49 -4.35
C ARG A 860 5.08 -21.19 -3.19
N ARG A 861 4.93 -22.53 -3.10
CA ARG A 861 5.60 -23.34 -2.07
C ARG A 861 7.12 -23.17 -2.10
N LYS A 862 7.76 -23.27 -3.27
CA LYS A 862 9.22 -23.03 -3.42
C LYS A 862 9.62 -21.60 -3.07
N GLY A 863 8.75 -20.61 -3.34
CA GLY A 863 8.94 -19.25 -2.89
C GLY A 863 8.96 -19.15 -1.37
N ALA A 864 7.95 -19.73 -0.70
CA ALA A 864 7.84 -19.77 0.75
C ALA A 864 8.99 -20.57 1.41
N GLU A 865 9.39 -21.70 0.82
CA GLU A 865 10.56 -22.50 1.28
C GLU A 865 11.86 -21.68 1.25
N ARG A 866 12.05 -20.82 0.25
CA ARG A 866 13.20 -19.90 0.17
C ARG A 866 13.11 -18.81 1.23
N VAL A 867 11.91 -18.25 1.45
CA VAL A 867 11.69 -17.29 2.53
C VAL A 867 11.95 -17.93 3.89
N ALA A 868 11.55 -19.20 4.11
CA ALA A 868 11.81 -19.95 5.34
C ALA A 868 13.30 -20.05 5.69
N ILE A 869 14.17 -20.18 4.69
CA ILE A 869 15.62 -20.23 4.88
C ILE A 869 16.18 -18.83 5.22
N ASN A 870 15.71 -17.79 4.50
CA ASN A 870 16.29 -16.46 4.57
C ASN A 870 15.82 -15.64 5.78
N ALA A 871 14.55 -15.78 6.17
CA ALA A 871 13.94 -14.95 7.19
C ALA A 871 14.62 -15.05 8.56
N PRO A 872 15.03 -16.24 9.06
CA PRO A 872 15.78 -16.34 10.32
C PRO A 872 17.09 -15.55 10.31
N MET A 873 17.83 -15.59 9.19
CA MET A 873 19.10 -14.84 9.06
C MET A 873 18.88 -13.35 8.98
N GLN A 874 18.07 -12.91 8.03
CA GLN A 874 17.81 -11.48 7.80
C GLN A 874 17.14 -10.84 9.01
N GLY A 875 16.20 -11.55 9.63
CA GLY A 875 15.52 -11.08 10.83
C GLY A 875 16.47 -11.00 12.04
N THR A 876 17.34 -11.99 12.21
CA THR A 876 18.34 -11.94 13.29
C THR A 876 19.33 -10.79 13.07
N ALA A 877 19.77 -10.52 11.83
CA ALA A 877 20.61 -9.38 11.51
C ALA A 877 19.91 -8.05 11.85
N ALA A 878 18.61 -7.95 11.49
CA ALA A 878 17.81 -6.79 11.83
C ALA A 878 17.63 -6.60 13.36
N ASP A 879 17.44 -7.68 14.10
CA ASP A 879 17.35 -7.62 15.57
C ASP A 879 18.70 -7.21 16.21
N ILE A 880 19.82 -7.73 15.71
CA ILE A 880 21.17 -7.38 16.19
C ILE A 880 21.45 -5.89 16.00
N ILE A 881 21.19 -5.34 14.80
CA ILE A 881 21.46 -3.92 14.57
C ILE A 881 20.54 -3.01 15.41
N LYS A 882 19.28 -3.41 15.63
CA LYS A 882 18.36 -2.69 16.53
C LYS A 882 18.87 -2.71 17.97
N LEU A 883 19.34 -3.85 18.46
CA LEU A 883 19.94 -3.95 19.80
C LEU A 883 21.21 -3.09 19.91
N ALA A 884 22.06 -3.07 18.89
CA ALA A 884 23.23 -2.19 18.83
C ALA A 884 22.83 -0.71 18.88
N MET A 885 21.81 -0.31 18.10
CA MET A 885 21.28 1.06 18.12
C MET A 885 20.79 1.47 19.52
N ILE A 886 20.07 0.57 20.21
CA ILE A 886 19.57 0.79 21.57
C ILE A 886 20.73 0.91 22.57
N ALA A 887 21.70 -0.01 22.51
CA ALA A 887 22.87 0.01 23.39
C ALA A 887 23.69 1.30 23.22
N ILE A 888 23.97 1.68 21.98
CA ILE A 888 24.68 2.92 21.65
C ILE A 888 23.90 4.15 22.15
N HIS A 889 22.59 4.21 21.91
CA HIS A 889 21.75 5.33 22.35
C HIS A 889 21.79 5.54 23.87
N ASN A 890 21.78 4.45 24.63
CA ASN A 890 21.82 4.49 26.09
C ASN A 890 23.15 5.01 26.64
N GLU A 891 24.26 4.73 25.95
CA GLU A 891 25.62 5.17 26.35
C GLU A 891 25.96 6.60 25.88
N ILE A 892 25.36 7.04 24.76
CA ILE A 892 25.58 8.37 24.22
C ILE A 892 24.77 9.41 24.98
N LYS A 893 25.38 10.02 26.02
CA LYS A 893 24.74 11.07 26.84
C LYS A 893 25.15 12.50 26.48
N LYS A 894 26.12 12.68 25.57
CA LYS A 894 26.69 14.00 25.21
C LYS A 894 26.36 14.41 23.79
N ASN A 895 26.34 15.72 23.54
CA ASN A 895 26.14 16.29 22.21
C ASN A 895 27.37 16.19 21.28
N ASP A 896 28.42 15.48 21.69
CA ASP A 896 29.66 15.31 20.91
C ASP A 896 29.51 14.26 19.80
N ILE A 897 28.45 13.44 19.85
CA ILE A 897 28.12 12.41 18.88
C ILE A 897 26.62 12.35 18.63
N GLN A 898 26.24 12.11 17.42
CA GLN A 898 24.86 11.92 17.00
C GLN A 898 24.76 10.74 16.02
N MET A 899 23.89 9.77 16.27
CA MET A 899 23.49 8.80 15.28
C MET A 899 22.58 9.51 14.26
N ILE A 900 22.90 9.46 12.98
CA ILE A 900 22.21 10.22 11.92
C ILE A 900 21.53 9.36 10.87
N MET A 901 22.03 8.14 10.61
CA MET A 901 21.44 7.21 9.66
C MET A 901 21.66 5.76 10.07
N GLN A 902 20.75 4.90 9.61
CA GLN A 902 20.90 3.45 9.57
C GLN A 902 20.66 3.02 8.12
N VAL A 903 21.60 2.27 7.51
CA VAL A 903 21.58 1.85 6.12
C VAL A 903 21.99 0.38 6.03
N HIS A 904 21.06 -0.54 5.75
CA HIS A 904 21.29 -2.00 5.78
C HIS A 904 21.88 -2.48 7.10
N ASP A 905 23.15 -2.89 7.11
CA ASP A 905 23.86 -3.40 8.28
C ASP A 905 24.86 -2.35 8.87
N GLU A 906 24.74 -1.09 8.41
CA GLU A 906 25.60 0.05 8.73
C GLU A 906 24.87 1.08 9.62
N LEU A 907 25.59 1.62 10.60
CA LEU A 907 25.20 2.79 11.39
C LEU A 907 26.14 3.97 11.09
N VAL A 908 25.55 5.14 10.84
CA VAL A 908 26.30 6.35 10.50
C VAL A 908 26.15 7.41 11.60
N PHE A 909 27.26 7.97 12.01
CA PHE A 909 27.32 8.94 13.08
C PHE A 909 28.02 10.22 12.64
N GLU A 910 27.66 11.33 13.24
CA GLU A 910 28.37 12.60 13.20
C GLU A 910 29.05 12.81 14.56
N VAL A 911 30.38 12.84 14.60
CA VAL A 911 31.19 12.83 15.80
C VAL A 911 32.15 14.00 15.82
N LYS A 912 32.31 14.65 16.97
CA LYS A 912 33.26 15.73 17.14
C LYS A 912 34.69 15.27 16.87
N GLU A 913 35.45 16.03 16.05
CA GLU A 913 36.74 15.61 15.50
C GLU A 913 37.73 15.12 16.57
N ASN A 914 37.83 15.82 17.72
CA ASN A 914 38.74 15.42 18.82
C ASN A 914 38.23 14.25 19.68
N LYS A 915 37.11 13.62 19.31
CA LYS A 915 36.46 12.49 20.00
C LYS A 915 36.29 11.26 19.11
N VAL A 916 36.80 11.31 17.88
CA VAL A 916 36.66 10.25 16.90
C VAL A 916 37.18 8.91 17.42
N ASP A 917 38.40 8.85 17.95
CA ASP A 917 39.00 7.59 18.40
C ASP A 917 38.22 6.99 19.59
N GLU A 918 37.80 7.85 20.56
CA GLU A 918 37.02 7.43 21.72
C GLU A 918 35.68 6.79 21.29
N TYR A 919 34.92 7.48 20.42
CA TYR A 919 33.63 6.98 20.00
C TYR A 919 33.73 5.86 18.96
N SER A 920 34.74 5.80 18.13
CA SER A 920 35.00 4.66 17.24
C SER A 920 35.19 3.37 18.03
N ALA A 921 35.99 3.41 19.10
CA ALA A 921 36.19 2.26 19.98
C ALA A 921 34.91 1.87 20.74
N LEU A 922 34.15 2.84 21.23
CA LEU A 922 32.88 2.60 21.92
C LEU A 922 31.83 1.98 20.99
N ILE A 923 31.60 2.56 19.81
CA ILE A 923 30.64 2.06 18.83
C ILE A 923 30.99 0.64 18.43
N LYS A 924 32.26 0.39 18.09
CA LYS A 924 32.75 -0.95 17.73
C LYS A 924 32.45 -1.95 18.83
N SER A 925 32.83 -1.64 20.06
CA SER A 925 32.59 -2.53 21.20
C SER A 925 31.11 -2.82 21.42
N LEU A 926 30.22 -1.81 21.36
CA LEU A 926 28.80 -1.98 21.59
C LEU A 926 28.13 -2.78 20.47
N MET A 927 28.53 -2.56 19.22
CA MET A 927 28.01 -3.33 18.07
C MET A 927 28.50 -4.78 18.11
N GLU A 928 29.78 -5.02 18.36
CA GLU A 928 30.34 -6.40 18.44
C GLU A 928 29.77 -7.21 19.61
N ASN A 929 29.30 -6.56 20.67
CA ASN A 929 28.68 -7.18 21.84
C ASN A 929 27.13 -7.15 21.82
N ALA A 930 26.50 -6.69 20.75
CA ALA A 930 25.04 -6.58 20.68
C ALA A 930 24.32 -7.95 20.71
N ALA A 931 25.02 -9.03 20.37
CA ALA A 931 24.53 -10.40 20.47
C ALA A 931 25.69 -11.39 20.68
N HIS A 932 25.36 -12.54 21.27
CA HIS A 932 26.30 -13.64 21.46
C HIS A 932 26.03 -14.75 20.45
N LEU A 933 26.90 -14.88 19.45
CA LEU A 933 26.88 -15.97 18.46
C LEU A 933 28.01 -16.98 18.75
N SER A 934 27.98 -18.16 18.09
CA SER A 934 29.09 -19.13 18.11
C SER A 934 30.35 -18.63 17.42
N VAL A 935 30.27 -17.49 16.75
CA VAL A 935 31.36 -16.81 16.05
C VAL A 935 31.36 -15.33 16.43
N PRO A 936 32.50 -14.63 16.45
CA PRO A 936 32.54 -13.22 16.84
C PRO A 936 31.79 -12.36 15.82
N LEU A 937 31.05 -11.35 16.27
CA LEU A 937 30.61 -10.24 15.42
C LEU A 937 31.82 -9.33 15.21
N ILE A 938 32.02 -8.87 13.98
CA ILE A 938 33.11 -7.95 13.62
C ILE A 938 32.50 -6.74 12.97
N VAL A 939 32.98 -5.55 13.39
CA VAL A 939 32.53 -4.26 12.87
C VAL A 939 33.72 -3.53 12.24
N ASP A 940 33.56 -3.15 11.00
CA ASP A 940 34.46 -2.30 10.26
C ASP A 940 34.08 -0.84 10.52
N ILE A 941 35.07 0.01 10.90
CA ILE A 941 34.88 1.43 11.17
C ILE A 941 35.63 2.23 10.13
N GLY A 942 34.91 3.10 9.45
CA GLY A 942 35.51 4.12 8.58
C GLY A 942 35.23 5.53 9.10
N VAL A 943 36.13 6.46 8.79
CA VAL A 943 36.05 7.86 9.23
C VAL A 943 36.38 8.78 8.07
N GLY A 944 35.54 9.79 7.83
CA GLY A 944 35.72 10.74 6.75
C GLY A 944 35.06 12.10 6.99
N ASP A 945 35.24 13.02 6.07
CA ASP A 945 34.52 14.29 6.07
C ASP A 945 33.10 14.15 5.49
N ASN A 946 32.88 13.09 4.72
CA ASN A 946 31.61 12.72 4.14
C ASN A 946 31.40 11.20 4.21
N TRP A 947 30.20 10.77 3.83
CA TRP A 947 29.81 9.36 3.96
C TRP A 947 30.56 8.43 3.01
N ASP A 948 30.95 8.90 1.79
CA ASP A 948 31.73 8.09 0.84
C ASP A 948 33.16 7.82 1.36
N GLU A 949 33.79 8.80 1.98
CA GLU A 949 35.13 8.65 2.59
C GLU A 949 35.11 7.77 3.86
N ALA A 950 33.99 7.76 4.57
CA ALA A 950 33.82 6.95 5.78
C ALA A 950 33.46 5.49 5.46
N HIS A 951 33.20 5.10 4.21
CA HIS A 951 32.80 3.73 3.82
C HIS A 951 33.92 3.03 2.97
#